data_c63a3d11acfe2140358975a4050f6801
#
_entry.id   c63a3d11acfe2140358975a4050f6801
#
_cell.length_a   1.000
_cell.length_b   1.000
_cell.length_c   1.000
_cell.angle_alpha   90.00
_cell.angle_beta   90.00
_cell.angle_gamma   90.00
#
_symmetry.space_group_name_H-M   'P 1'
#
loop_
_entity.id
_entity.type
_entity.pdbx_description
1 polymer ?
#
loop_
_entity_poly.entity_id
_entity_poly.type
_entity_poly.pdbx_seq_one_letter_code
_entity_poly.pdbx_strand_id
1 'polypeptide(L)'
;MGCFKFLTRAALTAAAFTGISFAVTVNNPIMYVDSPDPSIVRVDDAYYMVTTTMHFAPGVPVFKSTDLAQWRTVGYAYQTLTNNDQQNLNGGKDAYGKGSWASSIRYHKGFFYVLTPSYTTGKTHLYKTADVESGQWSEVQLPFYHDPSLFFDDDGTVWVFYGSGDQISYVQLNDDASGVKAGGKSGKLGGVSINQVTGTSNYYVQQEGSHMEKVNGEYYLFTISWPAGKSRSEIVYRSKSLLSGFSGRYFLSDNGVAQGGIFDTPDGKWYALLFRDSGPVGRMSHLVPMEWKDGWPVPTSGSKAPSTIDLPESPLPGYGMVTSDDFESSELALEWQFNHNPDNKNWSLSANPGFYRITTSRTDSRVVTAKNTLTQRSFGPKSSGRTLVDGSGMKDGDMAGLVALQDDKGFVALAKDGGSYKVVMYTGNKDGESLKDSKAISGSKVYLRIDFDLPIDRGTAYFYYSTDGNTWTKIGSDVKLNYDLHMFVGVRWGLFNFATKQAGGYADFDWFKVGVDANDEIYLDGAGSEPVPQTPFCAAGENCPAVALPGKIEAENFDVPGKGKDGTSYYDGDSENHGDSDYRKGTGVDLYKKATGIIVGYNSEGDWLEYTVNVKDAGDYTMFAAVAAAGNTSSFKLSLDGKDITEEIAVPAASSGEENYDDYNKVQANVTLPAGEHVLRFTVTGAWLDIDYFTFVKGKDATDPEPIGTDIAQKVRFGVQGVQTYRVFSLNGTFVGAVDAVSTYEAQSKVRAMVSEQGVYLIKNRNGLTRRVMVTK
;
A
#
# COMPACT_ATOMS: atom_id res chain seq x y z
N MET A 1 53.44 -53.31 1.98
CA MET A 1 51.98 -53.57 1.90
C MET A 1 51.27 -52.52 2.73
N GLY A 2 50.55 -51.64 2.12
CA GLY A 2 49.85 -50.54 2.81
C GLY A 2 49.41 -49.52 1.79
N CYS A 3 48.18 -49.69 1.30
CA CYS A 3 47.57 -48.86 0.25
C CYS A 3 47.05 -47.52 0.88
N PHE A 4 47.63 -46.38 0.55
CA PHE A 4 47.07 -45.08 0.88
C PHE A 4 46.16 -44.63 -0.26
N LYS A 5 44.87 -44.45 0.08
CA LYS A 5 43.86 -43.80 -0.78
C LYS A 5 43.99 -42.26 -0.59
N PHE A 6 44.33 -41.57 -1.65
CA PHE A 6 44.20 -40.13 -1.76
C PHE A 6 42.76 -39.73 -2.03
N LEU A 7 42.13 -39.00 -1.12
CA LEU A 7 40.87 -38.31 -1.32
C LEU A 7 41.20 -36.89 -1.84
N THR A 8 40.95 -36.69 -3.12
CA THR A 8 40.94 -35.36 -3.74
C THR A 8 39.69 -34.60 -3.32
N ARG A 9 39.84 -33.57 -2.52
CA ARG A 9 38.79 -32.54 -2.29
C ARG A 9 38.77 -31.64 -3.53
N ALA A 10 37.68 -31.66 -4.27
CA ALA A 10 37.36 -30.64 -5.25
C ALA A 10 36.89 -29.38 -4.50
N ALA A 11 37.69 -28.31 -4.56
CA ALA A 11 37.27 -26.99 -4.13
C ALA A 11 36.31 -26.41 -5.22
N LEU A 12 35.03 -26.28 -4.90
CA LEU A 12 34.14 -25.44 -5.68
C LEU A 12 34.53 -23.97 -5.40
N THR A 13 35.20 -23.33 -6.33
CA THR A 13 35.31 -21.89 -6.41
C THR A 13 33.96 -21.35 -6.86
N ALA A 14 33.21 -20.76 -5.93
CA ALA A 14 32.08 -19.89 -6.26
C ALA A 14 32.64 -18.67 -6.99
N ALA A 15 32.46 -18.60 -8.29
CA ALA A 15 32.67 -17.38 -9.06
C ALA A 15 31.56 -16.41 -8.66
N ALA A 16 31.89 -15.39 -7.89
CA ALA A 16 31.05 -14.24 -7.71
C ALA A 16 30.94 -13.53 -9.08
N PHE A 17 29.79 -13.65 -9.72
CA PHE A 17 29.43 -12.78 -10.82
C PHE A 17 29.22 -11.39 -10.22
N THR A 18 30.22 -10.55 -10.26
CA THR A 18 30.03 -9.11 -10.10
C THR A 18 29.31 -8.63 -11.36
N GLY A 19 27.98 -8.52 -11.29
CA GLY A 19 27.21 -7.83 -12.30
C GLY A 19 27.76 -6.41 -12.42
N ILE A 20 28.18 -6.01 -13.61
CA ILE A 20 28.51 -4.63 -13.92
C ILE A 20 27.17 -3.89 -13.93
N SER A 21 26.78 -3.32 -12.80
CA SER A 21 25.65 -2.38 -12.73
C SER A 21 26.11 -1.10 -13.41
N PHE A 22 25.49 -0.72 -14.51
CA PHE A 22 25.71 0.58 -15.14
C PHE A 22 24.95 1.61 -14.30
N ALA A 23 25.65 2.59 -13.76
CA ALA A 23 25.01 3.70 -13.06
C ALA A 23 24.07 4.46 -14.01
N VAL A 24 22.89 4.83 -13.51
CA VAL A 24 21.91 5.65 -14.21
C VAL A 24 22.04 7.08 -13.72
N THR A 25 22.25 8.03 -14.64
CA THR A 25 22.27 9.46 -14.29
C THR A 25 20.83 9.95 -14.12
N VAL A 26 20.50 10.39 -12.92
CA VAL A 26 19.17 10.91 -12.56
C VAL A 26 19.23 12.38 -12.16
N ASN A 27 18.10 13.07 -12.23
CA ASN A 27 17.99 14.44 -11.76
C ASN A 27 18.10 14.51 -10.23
N ASN A 28 18.67 15.62 -9.74
CA ASN A 28 18.71 15.97 -8.33
C ASN A 28 17.90 17.27 -8.13
N PRO A 29 16.79 17.29 -7.37
CA PRO A 29 16.48 16.40 -6.23
C PRO A 29 16.22 14.95 -6.64
N ILE A 30 16.72 14.03 -5.82
CA ILE A 30 16.49 12.58 -6.01
C ILE A 30 15.06 12.18 -5.68
N MET A 31 14.32 13.02 -4.96
CA MET A 31 12.92 12.85 -4.60
C MET A 31 12.15 14.13 -4.93
N TYR A 32 11.40 14.12 -6.04
CA TYR A 32 10.51 15.23 -6.40
C TYR A 32 9.15 15.08 -5.71
N VAL A 33 9.18 14.99 -4.39
CA VAL A 33 8.06 14.76 -3.47
C VAL A 33 8.38 15.42 -2.13
N ASP A 34 7.36 15.78 -1.35
CA ASP A 34 7.55 16.38 -0.02
C ASP A 34 8.23 15.38 0.94
N SER A 35 9.52 15.59 1.19
CA SER A 35 10.38 14.80 2.08
C SER A 35 11.17 15.73 3.01
N PRO A 36 10.48 16.47 3.89
CA PRO A 36 11.08 17.56 4.65
C PRO A 36 11.97 17.07 5.79
N ASP A 37 13.02 17.86 6.08
CA ASP A 37 13.92 17.68 7.23
C ASP A 37 14.45 16.23 7.33
N PRO A 38 15.06 15.67 6.26
CA PRO A 38 15.45 14.28 6.24
C PRO A 38 16.54 14.00 7.28
N SER A 39 16.36 12.94 8.06
CA SER A 39 17.42 12.35 8.88
C SER A 39 17.60 10.90 8.43
N ILE A 40 18.84 10.50 8.22
CA ILE A 40 19.18 9.21 7.60
C ILE A 40 20.20 8.46 8.45
N VAL A 41 20.10 7.14 8.48
CA VAL A 41 21.11 6.25 9.08
C VAL A 41 21.29 5.01 8.20
N ARG A 42 22.53 4.55 8.05
CA ARG A 42 22.84 3.27 7.42
C ARG A 42 22.91 2.17 8.48
N VAL A 43 22.27 1.05 8.20
CA VAL A 43 22.38 -0.18 9.00
C VAL A 43 22.71 -1.33 8.05
N ASP A 44 23.91 -1.87 8.18
CA ASP A 44 24.47 -2.85 7.25
C ASP A 44 24.45 -2.33 5.79
N ASP A 45 23.72 -2.97 4.91
CA ASP A 45 23.59 -2.60 3.49
C ASP A 45 22.31 -1.80 3.19
N ALA A 46 21.55 -1.38 4.20
CA ALA A 46 20.32 -0.63 4.04
C ALA A 46 20.39 0.77 4.67
N TYR A 47 19.67 1.70 4.07
CA TYR A 47 19.48 3.06 4.54
C TYR A 47 18.07 3.24 5.08
N TYR A 48 17.95 3.90 6.22
CA TYR A 48 16.68 4.25 6.82
C TYR A 48 16.58 5.75 6.99
N MET A 49 15.50 6.33 6.52
CA MET A 49 15.26 7.77 6.55
C MET A 49 13.93 8.07 7.23
N VAL A 50 13.89 9.15 8.01
CA VAL A 50 12.67 9.75 8.53
C VAL A 50 12.51 11.17 8.04
N THR A 51 11.26 11.66 7.94
CA THR A 51 10.95 13.03 7.53
C THR A 51 9.87 13.63 8.42
N THR A 52 9.79 14.95 8.45
CA THR A 52 8.72 15.69 9.16
C THR A 52 7.33 15.26 8.67
N THR A 53 6.39 15.12 9.60
CA THR A 53 5.01 14.66 9.33
C THR A 53 3.96 15.73 9.60
N MET A 54 4.26 16.71 10.45
CA MET A 54 3.29 17.70 10.94
C MET A 54 2.07 17.04 11.61
N HIS A 55 0.89 17.40 11.21
CA HIS A 55 -0.39 16.98 11.80
C HIS A 55 -0.92 15.63 11.27
N PHE A 56 -0.29 15.04 10.25
CA PHE A 56 -0.76 13.78 9.67
C PHE A 56 -0.56 12.59 10.62
N ALA A 57 -1.45 11.63 10.53
CA ALA A 57 -1.41 10.37 11.27
C ALA A 57 -1.63 9.18 10.30
N PRO A 58 -0.85 8.09 10.44
CA PRO A 58 0.27 7.87 11.34
C PRO A 58 1.49 8.76 11.03
N GLY A 59 2.45 8.82 11.95
CA GLY A 59 3.73 9.57 11.83
C GLY A 59 4.79 8.91 12.70
N VAL A 60 5.96 9.27 12.72
CA VAL A 60 6.90 9.75 11.72
C VAL A 60 7.13 8.63 10.70
N PRO A 61 7.02 8.84 9.39
CA PRO A 61 7.26 7.79 8.41
C PRO A 61 8.73 7.37 8.43
N VAL A 62 8.95 6.06 8.33
CA VAL A 62 10.28 5.47 8.14
C VAL A 62 10.34 4.92 6.72
N PHE A 63 11.31 5.39 5.97
CA PHE A 63 11.60 4.93 4.62
C PHE A 63 12.86 4.08 4.63
N LYS A 64 12.92 3.07 3.74
CA LYS A 64 14.06 2.18 3.57
C LYS A 64 14.51 2.15 2.11
N SER A 65 15.81 2.08 1.89
CA SER A 65 16.44 1.85 0.59
C SER A 65 17.71 1.03 0.75
N THR A 66 18.10 0.27 -0.28
CA THR A 66 19.39 -0.44 -0.33
C THR A 66 20.35 0.16 -1.35
N ASP A 67 19.88 1.14 -2.16
CA ASP A 67 20.63 1.69 -3.29
C ASP A 67 20.55 3.22 -3.41
N LEU A 68 19.85 3.90 -2.50
CA LEU A 68 19.57 5.34 -2.49
C LEU A 68 18.65 5.83 -3.62
N ALA A 69 18.28 4.97 -4.55
CA ALA A 69 17.38 5.26 -5.65
C ALA A 69 15.94 4.81 -5.35
N GLN A 70 15.80 3.57 -4.89
CA GLN A 70 14.52 2.94 -4.65
C GLN A 70 14.17 2.97 -3.18
N TRP A 71 13.31 3.90 -2.81
CA TRP A 71 12.79 4.06 -1.45
C TRP A 71 11.43 3.41 -1.30
N ARG A 72 11.11 2.96 -0.10
CA ARG A 72 9.80 2.41 0.30
C ARG A 72 9.43 2.90 1.69
N THR A 73 8.17 3.20 1.90
CA THR A 73 7.63 3.36 3.26
C THR A 73 7.59 1.99 3.93
N VAL A 74 8.24 1.84 5.09
CA VAL A 74 8.31 0.54 5.80
C VAL A 74 7.65 0.58 7.17
N GLY A 75 7.20 1.74 7.63
CA GLY A 75 6.49 1.86 8.90
C GLY A 75 6.41 3.28 9.41
N TYR A 76 5.89 3.41 10.62
CA TYR A 76 5.67 4.67 11.32
C TYR A 76 6.02 4.55 12.79
N ALA A 77 6.61 5.60 13.37
CA ALA A 77 6.98 5.61 14.77
C ALA A 77 5.77 5.65 15.72
N TYR A 78 4.62 6.18 15.27
CA TYR A 78 3.37 6.20 16.02
C TYR A 78 2.15 6.14 15.11
N GLN A 79 1.04 5.58 15.60
CA GLN A 79 -0.25 5.59 14.90
C GLN A 79 -0.98 6.91 15.13
N THR A 80 -0.93 7.45 16.35
CA THR A 80 -1.46 8.77 16.72
C THR A 80 -0.50 9.43 17.68
N LEU A 81 -0.19 10.73 17.46
CA LEU A 81 0.79 11.44 18.27
C LEU A 81 0.27 11.71 19.70
N THR A 82 -0.97 12.14 19.80
CA THR A 82 -1.65 12.43 21.06
C THR A 82 -3.16 12.52 20.84
N ASN A 83 -3.92 12.25 21.90
CA ASN A 83 -5.37 12.35 21.88
C ASN A 83 -5.81 13.69 22.53
N ASN A 84 -5.78 14.77 21.74
CA ASN A 84 -6.27 16.09 22.16
C ASN A 84 -7.13 16.73 21.06
N ASP A 85 -7.83 17.82 21.40
CA ASP A 85 -8.75 18.49 20.48
C ASP A 85 -8.10 18.95 19.19
N GLN A 86 -6.86 19.46 19.25
CA GLN A 86 -6.14 19.95 18.07
C GLN A 86 -5.84 18.80 17.11
N GLN A 87 -5.24 17.73 17.63
CA GLN A 87 -4.87 16.56 16.82
C GLN A 87 -6.10 15.77 16.36
N ASN A 88 -7.24 15.92 17.06
CA ASN A 88 -8.51 15.29 16.70
C ASN A 88 -9.45 16.17 15.87
N LEU A 89 -9.06 17.38 15.46
CA LEU A 89 -9.94 18.33 14.79
C LEU A 89 -11.26 18.58 15.55
N ASN A 90 -11.23 18.71 16.88
CA ASN A 90 -12.42 18.89 17.70
C ASN A 90 -12.60 20.35 18.14
N GLY A 91 -13.86 20.78 18.29
CA GLY A 91 -14.19 22.11 18.83
C GLY A 91 -13.63 23.27 18.02
N GLY A 92 -13.47 23.12 16.71
CA GLY A 92 -12.88 24.13 15.82
C GLY A 92 -11.36 24.31 15.98
N LYS A 93 -10.70 23.43 16.70
CA LYS A 93 -9.24 23.41 16.86
C LYS A 93 -8.61 22.47 15.84
N ASP A 94 -7.37 22.78 15.43
CA ASP A 94 -6.56 22.00 14.50
C ASP A 94 -5.09 21.97 14.93
N ALA A 95 -4.32 21.11 14.29
CA ALA A 95 -2.88 20.96 14.46
C ALA A 95 -2.09 21.33 13.18
N TYR A 96 -2.69 22.09 12.27
CA TYR A 96 -2.00 22.56 11.06
C TYR A 96 -0.74 23.33 11.42
N GLY A 97 0.39 23.03 10.73
CA GLY A 97 1.70 23.59 11.06
C GLY A 97 2.26 23.22 12.43
N LYS A 98 1.64 22.25 13.10
CA LYS A 98 2.05 21.71 14.41
C LYS A 98 2.32 20.21 14.28
N GLY A 99 1.96 19.40 15.30
CA GLY A 99 2.23 17.96 15.25
C GLY A 99 3.72 17.67 15.42
N SER A 100 4.25 16.72 14.66
CA SER A 100 5.68 16.34 14.71
C SER A 100 6.50 17.12 13.67
N TRP A 101 7.60 17.70 14.14
CA TRP A 101 8.54 18.50 13.36
C TRP A 101 9.80 17.72 13.01
N ALA A 102 10.91 18.41 12.69
CA ALA A 102 12.16 17.80 12.29
C ALA A 102 12.57 16.68 13.24
N SER A 103 12.75 15.48 12.72
CA SER A 103 13.00 14.26 13.48
C SER A 103 14.44 13.78 13.27
N SER A 104 14.97 13.03 14.24
CA SER A 104 16.30 12.40 14.16
C SER A 104 16.15 10.90 14.28
N ILE A 105 16.69 10.14 13.31
CA ILE A 105 16.79 8.67 13.39
C ILE A 105 18.22 8.26 13.73
N ARG A 106 18.37 7.26 14.61
CA ARG A 106 19.65 6.61 14.93
C ARG A 106 19.46 5.12 15.11
N TYR A 107 20.54 4.37 14.85
CA TYR A 107 20.60 2.94 15.17
C TYR A 107 21.73 2.69 16.16
N HIS A 108 21.41 2.05 17.27
CA HIS A 108 22.39 1.76 18.33
C HIS A 108 22.07 0.44 19.03
N LYS A 109 23.06 -0.45 19.09
CA LYS A 109 22.98 -1.76 19.79
C LYS A 109 21.73 -2.58 19.43
N GLY A 110 21.42 -2.69 18.14
CA GLY A 110 20.31 -3.49 17.65
C GLY A 110 18.94 -2.80 17.71
N PHE A 111 18.89 -1.50 18.03
CA PHE A 111 17.63 -0.75 18.09
C PHE A 111 17.67 0.51 17.24
N PHE A 112 16.55 0.79 16.59
CA PHE A 112 16.25 2.09 16.00
C PHE A 112 15.68 3.02 17.07
N TYR A 113 16.06 4.28 16.97
CA TYR A 113 15.56 5.38 17.79
C TYR A 113 15.10 6.51 16.88
N VAL A 114 13.88 7.01 17.10
CA VAL A 114 13.33 8.18 16.40
C VAL A 114 12.99 9.23 17.45
N LEU A 115 13.65 10.38 17.36
CA LEU A 115 13.43 11.53 18.25
C LEU A 115 12.68 12.61 17.47
N THR A 116 11.48 12.99 17.89
CA THR A 116 10.62 13.99 17.21
C THR A 116 10.03 15.02 18.19
N PRO A 117 10.23 16.32 17.96
CA PRO A 117 9.57 17.36 18.74
C PRO A 117 8.17 17.61 18.23
N SER A 118 7.25 17.97 19.11
CA SER A 118 5.87 18.29 18.76
C SER A 118 5.38 19.59 19.38
N TYR A 119 4.91 20.51 18.53
CA TYR A 119 4.25 21.72 18.99
C TYR A 119 2.81 21.48 19.47
N THR A 120 2.20 20.35 19.14
CA THR A 120 0.87 19.97 19.65
C THR A 120 0.94 19.49 21.10
N THR A 121 2.02 18.78 21.47
CA THR A 121 2.20 18.24 22.81
C THR A 121 3.08 19.11 23.69
N GLY A 122 3.89 20.00 23.11
CA GLY A 122 4.94 20.75 23.83
C GLY A 122 6.04 19.85 24.40
N LYS A 123 6.25 18.67 23.80
CA LYS A 123 7.21 17.66 24.19
C LYS A 123 8.07 17.21 23.02
N THR A 124 9.15 16.54 23.31
CA THR A 124 9.91 15.73 22.37
C THR A 124 9.65 14.28 22.72
N HIS A 125 9.28 13.49 21.72
CA HIS A 125 8.97 12.08 21.83
C HIS A 125 10.15 11.27 21.31
N LEU A 126 10.64 10.32 22.11
CA LEU A 126 11.69 9.38 21.72
C LEU A 126 11.07 7.99 21.61
N TYR A 127 10.99 7.52 20.39
CA TYR A 127 10.49 6.19 20.05
C TYR A 127 11.66 5.23 19.87
N LYS A 128 11.49 3.96 20.29
CA LYS A 128 12.50 2.91 20.18
C LYS A 128 11.87 1.60 19.72
N THR A 129 12.49 0.93 18.76
CA THR A 129 12.12 -0.42 18.29
C THR A 129 13.35 -1.23 17.88
N ALA A 130 13.25 -2.55 17.90
CA ALA A 130 14.23 -3.44 17.27
C ALA A 130 13.93 -3.66 15.78
N ASP A 131 12.67 -3.45 15.37
CA ASP A 131 12.21 -3.68 14.02
C ASP A 131 11.22 -2.58 13.59
N VAL A 132 11.60 -1.78 12.59
CA VAL A 132 10.79 -0.67 12.10
C VAL A 132 9.55 -1.12 11.33
N GLU A 133 9.55 -2.34 10.79
CA GLU A 133 8.47 -2.91 10.00
C GLU A 133 7.38 -3.55 10.90
N SER A 134 7.72 -3.90 12.15
CA SER A 134 6.78 -4.52 13.10
C SER A 134 5.68 -3.59 13.63
N GLY A 135 5.84 -2.27 13.51
CA GLY A 135 4.96 -1.27 14.10
C GLY A 135 5.00 -1.22 15.65
N GLN A 136 5.92 -1.95 16.28
CA GLN A 136 6.03 -2.06 17.74
C GLN A 136 7.09 -1.10 18.26
N TRP A 137 6.66 0.06 18.77
CA TRP A 137 7.53 1.09 19.32
C TRP A 137 7.24 1.34 20.79
N SER A 138 8.28 1.49 21.60
CA SER A 138 8.17 2.07 22.94
C SER A 138 8.42 3.57 22.88
N GLU A 139 7.79 4.34 23.78
CA GLU A 139 7.87 5.80 23.80
C GLU A 139 8.40 6.31 25.14
N VAL A 140 9.25 7.33 25.07
CA VAL A 140 9.68 8.17 26.21
C VAL A 140 9.42 9.64 25.86
N GLN A 141 8.75 10.38 26.77
CA GLN A 141 8.53 11.80 26.59
C GLN A 141 9.60 12.63 27.30
N LEU A 142 10.21 13.56 26.57
CA LEU A 142 11.24 14.46 27.01
C LEU A 142 10.72 15.92 27.03
N PRO A 143 11.39 16.87 27.69
CA PRO A 143 11.16 18.28 27.46
C PRO A 143 11.23 18.63 25.98
N PHE A 144 10.57 19.72 25.57
CA PHE A 144 10.58 20.14 24.18
C PHE A 144 11.99 20.57 23.74
N TYR A 145 12.49 19.97 22.68
CA TYR A 145 13.76 20.28 22.03
C TYR A 145 13.51 20.59 20.55
N HIS A 146 13.74 21.83 20.13
CA HIS A 146 13.55 22.25 18.74
C HIS A 146 14.67 21.70 17.85
N ASP A 147 14.34 21.12 16.69
CA ASP A 147 15.25 20.54 15.69
C ASP A 147 16.37 19.67 16.31
N PRO A 148 16.00 18.60 17.02
CA PRO A 148 16.96 17.85 17.80
C PRO A 148 17.72 16.84 16.98
N SER A 149 18.99 16.61 17.34
CA SER A 149 19.81 15.48 16.94
C SER A 149 20.06 14.57 18.13
N LEU A 150 19.59 13.32 18.08
CA LEU A 150 19.98 12.28 19.02
C LEU A 150 21.39 11.77 18.66
N PHE A 151 22.22 11.54 19.69
CA PHE A 151 23.59 11.09 19.47
C PHE A 151 24.03 10.11 20.56
N PHE A 152 24.57 8.97 20.14
CA PHE A 152 25.19 7.95 21.00
C PHE A 152 26.69 8.03 20.80
N ASP A 153 27.43 8.40 21.86
CA ASP A 153 28.91 8.45 21.78
C ASP A 153 29.52 7.08 22.09
N ASP A 154 30.76 6.86 21.66
CA ASP A 154 31.51 5.61 21.83
C ASP A 154 31.78 5.28 23.31
N ASP A 155 31.78 6.29 24.18
CA ASP A 155 31.92 6.11 25.65
C ASP A 155 30.62 5.62 26.34
N GLY A 156 29.56 5.41 25.54
CA GLY A 156 28.25 4.95 26.01
C GLY A 156 27.34 6.08 26.51
N THR A 157 27.76 7.33 26.46
CA THR A 157 26.91 8.47 26.81
C THR A 157 25.95 8.83 25.70
N VAL A 158 24.75 9.31 26.07
CA VAL A 158 23.68 9.67 25.13
C VAL A 158 23.33 11.14 25.27
N TRP A 159 23.17 11.81 24.12
CA TRP A 159 23.02 13.25 24.07
C TRP A 159 21.92 13.67 23.08
N VAL A 160 21.33 14.84 23.38
CA VAL A 160 20.48 15.56 22.42
C VAL A 160 21.11 16.94 22.19
N PHE A 161 21.36 17.26 20.90
CA PHE A 161 21.78 18.59 20.44
C PHE A 161 20.59 19.27 19.79
N TYR A 162 20.29 20.52 20.16
CA TYR A 162 19.01 21.13 19.78
C TYR A 162 19.01 22.64 19.85
N GLY A 163 17.97 23.23 19.28
CA GLY A 163 17.62 24.62 19.44
C GLY A 163 17.90 25.47 18.23
N SER A 164 17.69 26.78 18.41
CA SER A 164 17.93 27.81 17.40
C SER A 164 18.69 28.98 18.01
N GLY A 165 19.28 29.86 17.18
CA GLY A 165 20.01 31.05 17.60
C GLY A 165 21.50 31.00 17.25
N ASP A 166 22.33 31.80 17.93
CA ASP A 166 23.80 31.84 17.64
C ASP A 166 24.52 30.56 18.04
N GLN A 167 24.03 29.86 19.04
CA GLN A 167 24.63 28.66 19.61
C GLN A 167 23.62 27.53 19.74
N ILE A 168 24.09 26.30 19.52
CA ILE A 168 23.29 25.07 19.72
C ILE A 168 23.43 24.61 21.18
N SER A 169 22.33 24.15 21.73
CA SER A 169 22.23 23.59 23.07
C SER A 169 22.50 22.08 23.06
N TYR A 170 22.88 21.56 24.23
CA TYR A 170 22.96 20.12 24.47
C TYR A 170 22.34 19.72 25.81
N VAL A 171 21.89 18.48 25.90
CA VAL A 171 21.45 17.83 27.14
C VAL A 171 21.87 16.36 27.11
N GLN A 172 22.31 15.86 28.27
CA GLN A 172 22.65 14.45 28.45
C GLN A 172 21.42 13.66 28.85
N LEU A 173 21.19 12.55 28.16
CA LEU A 173 20.20 11.55 28.52
C LEU A 173 20.82 10.43 29.37
N ASN A 174 19.98 9.60 29.97
CA ASN A 174 20.40 8.32 30.57
C ASN A 174 21.06 7.46 29.48
N ASP A 175 21.97 6.57 29.89
CA ASP A 175 22.79 5.79 28.94
C ASP A 175 21.94 4.75 28.15
N ASP A 176 20.72 4.49 28.58
CA ASP A 176 19.68 3.68 27.88
C ASP A 176 18.66 4.53 27.10
N ALA A 177 18.87 5.87 27.06
CA ALA A 177 17.96 6.85 26.48
C ALA A 177 16.55 6.92 27.13
N SER A 178 16.37 6.38 28.34
CA SER A 178 15.07 6.33 29.04
C SER A 178 14.59 7.67 29.59
N GLY A 179 15.35 8.75 29.46
CA GLY A 179 15.00 10.07 29.96
C GLY A 179 16.20 11.00 30.08
N VAL A 180 15.97 12.23 30.54
CA VAL A 180 17.04 13.18 30.86
C VAL A 180 17.81 12.66 32.08
N LYS A 181 19.15 12.63 32.00
CA LYS A 181 20.01 12.13 33.07
C LYS A 181 19.99 13.06 34.27
N ALA A 182 19.59 12.55 35.42
CA ALA A 182 19.59 13.32 36.67
C ALA A 182 21.03 13.73 37.03
N GLY A 183 21.29 15.03 37.23
CA GLY A 183 22.64 15.55 37.43
C GLY A 183 23.54 15.50 36.18
N GLY A 184 23.00 15.10 35.01
CA GLY A 184 23.69 15.11 33.75
C GLY A 184 24.05 16.50 33.26
N LYS A 185 24.94 16.56 32.26
CA LYS A 185 25.39 17.84 31.71
C LYS A 185 24.36 18.44 30.74
N SER A 186 24.21 19.76 30.77
CA SER A 186 23.45 20.55 29.82
C SER A 186 24.09 21.91 29.63
N GLY A 187 23.90 22.53 28.46
CA GLY A 187 24.49 23.85 28.19
C GLY A 187 24.48 24.22 26.72
N LYS A 188 25.41 25.10 26.34
CA LYS A 188 25.68 25.49 24.95
C LYS A 188 27.00 24.91 24.49
N LEU A 189 27.09 24.48 23.22
CA LEU A 189 28.33 23.95 22.64
C LEU A 189 29.39 25.06 22.52
N GLY A 190 30.55 24.81 23.13
CA GLY A 190 31.69 25.74 23.12
C GLY A 190 32.35 25.84 21.74
N GLY A 191 32.43 27.05 21.19
CA GLY A 191 33.00 27.31 19.86
C GLY A 191 31.98 27.27 18.71
N VAL A 192 30.71 26.87 18.98
CA VAL A 192 29.62 27.02 18.02
C VAL A 192 29.09 28.44 18.09
N SER A 193 29.25 29.21 17.00
CA SER A 193 28.67 30.55 16.82
C SER A 193 28.44 30.78 15.32
N ILE A 194 27.19 30.89 14.93
CA ILE A 194 26.84 31.15 13.54
C ILE A 194 27.22 32.57 13.12
N ASN A 195 27.18 33.53 14.06
CA ASN A 195 27.60 34.91 13.78
C ASN A 195 29.08 34.98 13.38
N GLN A 196 29.94 34.13 13.96
CA GLN A 196 31.36 34.05 13.57
C GLN A 196 31.55 33.43 12.18
N VAL A 197 30.75 32.41 11.83
CA VAL A 197 30.85 31.73 10.53
C VAL A 197 30.37 32.62 9.39
N THR A 198 29.22 33.28 9.58
CA THR A 198 28.56 34.05 8.53
C THR A 198 29.03 35.52 8.44
N GLY A 199 29.66 36.04 9.51
CA GLY A 199 30.08 37.42 9.63
C GLY A 199 28.93 38.42 9.75
N THR A 200 27.74 38.00 10.17
CA THR A 200 26.56 38.83 10.35
C THR A 200 25.78 38.43 11.60
N SER A 201 24.91 39.31 12.05
CA SER A 201 23.89 39.08 13.09
C SER A 201 22.46 39.26 12.57
N ASN A 202 22.28 39.45 11.26
CA ASN A 202 21.00 39.70 10.63
C ASN A 202 20.57 38.46 9.82
N TYR A 203 19.48 37.80 10.21
CA TYR A 203 19.04 36.51 9.65
C TYR A 203 17.53 36.47 9.42
N TYR A 204 17.10 35.67 8.44
CA TYR A 204 15.75 35.13 8.39
C TYR A 204 15.62 33.90 9.30
N VAL A 205 16.63 33.00 9.28
CA VAL A 205 16.81 31.89 10.23
C VAL A 205 18.27 31.94 10.70
N GLN A 206 18.48 32.14 12.01
CA GLN A 206 19.82 32.34 12.52
C GLN A 206 20.64 31.04 12.46
N GLN A 207 20.19 30.00 13.18
CA GLN A 207 20.76 28.65 13.13
C GLN A 207 19.78 27.68 13.75
N GLU A 208 19.56 26.51 13.11
CA GLU A 208 18.76 25.40 13.60
C GLU A 208 19.12 24.12 12.80
N GLY A 209 18.32 23.04 12.89
CA GLY A 209 18.50 21.83 12.08
C GLY A 209 19.72 21.02 12.50
N SER A 210 19.92 20.81 13.80
CA SER A 210 21.09 20.10 14.33
C SER A 210 21.20 18.67 13.84
N HIS A 211 22.39 18.26 13.36
CA HIS A 211 22.74 16.90 13.05
C HIS A 211 24.17 16.61 13.48
N MET A 212 24.34 15.79 14.54
CA MET A 212 25.64 15.46 15.11
C MET A 212 26.12 14.10 14.63
N GLU A 213 27.36 14.05 14.15
CA GLU A 213 28.03 12.82 13.73
C GLU A 213 29.45 12.73 14.32
N LYS A 214 29.95 11.51 14.45
CA LYS A 214 31.35 11.24 14.83
C LYS A 214 32.03 10.44 13.74
N VAL A 215 33.07 10.99 13.16
CA VAL A 215 33.84 10.34 12.09
C VAL A 215 35.34 10.40 12.40
N ASN A 216 36.01 9.25 12.37
CA ASN A 216 37.43 9.15 12.65
C ASN A 216 37.85 9.79 13.99
N GLY A 217 37.03 9.69 15.02
CA GLY A 217 37.27 10.20 16.36
C GLY A 217 37.08 11.71 16.53
N GLU A 218 36.57 12.42 15.53
CA GLU A 218 36.20 13.82 15.59
C GLU A 218 34.70 14.01 15.44
N TYR A 219 34.16 15.07 16.05
CA TYR A 219 32.73 15.40 16.07
C TYR A 219 32.42 16.46 15.03
N TYR A 220 31.33 16.24 14.30
CA TYR A 220 30.82 17.12 13.25
C TYR A 220 29.38 17.46 13.55
N LEU A 221 29.09 18.76 13.72
CA LEU A 221 27.73 19.27 13.86
C LEU A 221 27.34 19.99 12.57
N PHE A 222 26.32 19.50 11.91
CA PHE A 222 25.68 20.16 10.77
C PHE A 222 24.49 20.96 11.26
N THR A 223 24.29 22.14 10.65
CA THR A 223 23.18 23.04 10.95
C THR A 223 22.87 23.90 9.74
N ILE A 224 21.64 24.45 9.69
CA ILE A 224 21.31 25.44 8.68
C ILE A 224 21.46 26.87 9.22
N SER A 225 21.63 27.80 8.27
CA SER A 225 21.51 29.23 8.52
C SER A 225 21.01 29.96 7.28
N TRP A 226 20.17 30.96 7.48
CA TRP A 226 19.67 31.82 6.41
C TRP A 226 19.95 33.30 6.73
N PRO A 227 21.18 33.80 6.45
CA PRO A 227 21.49 35.21 6.60
C PRO A 227 20.62 36.07 5.68
N ALA A 228 20.18 37.22 6.19
CA ALA A 228 19.33 38.11 5.43
C ALA A 228 20.03 38.59 4.14
N GLY A 229 19.32 38.49 3.01
CA GLY A 229 19.84 38.86 1.69
C GLY A 229 20.80 37.83 1.09
N LYS A 230 20.94 36.62 1.69
CA LYS A 230 21.73 35.50 1.16
C LYS A 230 20.87 34.24 1.03
N SER A 231 21.42 33.21 0.43
CA SER A 231 20.76 31.88 0.38
C SER A 231 20.79 31.17 1.73
N ARG A 232 19.77 30.37 2.04
CA ARG A 232 19.83 29.37 3.11
C ARG A 232 20.96 28.39 2.80
N SER A 233 21.77 28.07 3.77
CA SER A 233 23.04 27.37 3.60
C SER A 233 23.21 26.32 4.68
N GLU A 234 23.93 25.24 4.35
CA GLU A 234 24.39 24.24 5.30
C GLU A 234 25.74 24.65 5.88
N ILE A 235 25.84 24.57 7.19
CA ILE A 235 27.04 24.88 7.96
C ILE A 235 27.53 23.63 8.64
N VAL A 236 28.86 23.45 8.69
CA VAL A 236 29.49 22.36 9.44
C VAL A 236 30.45 22.91 10.48
N TYR A 237 30.35 22.41 11.69
CA TYR A 237 31.31 22.63 12.77
C TYR A 237 32.06 21.34 13.05
N ARG A 238 33.36 21.46 13.42
CA ARG A 238 34.23 20.32 13.71
C ARG A 238 34.95 20.53 15.04
N SER A 239 35.06 19.48 15.86
CA SER A 239 35.84 19.48 17.10
C SER A 239 36.42 18.10 17.42
N LYS A 240 37.50 18.06 18.22
CA LYS A 240 38.00 16.84 18.87
C LYS A 240 37.34 16.54 20.21
N SER A 241 36.53 17.47 20.71
CA SER A 241 35.77 17.35 21.97
C SER A 241 34.27 17.50 21.70
N LEU A 242 33.47 16.61 22.23
CA LEU A 242 32.02 16.60 22.01
C LEU A 242 31.29 17.92 22.40
N LEU A 243 31.73 18.56 23.48
CA LEU A 243 30.99 19.70 24.06
C LEU A 243 31.66 21.05 23.87
N SER A 244 32.89 21.11 23.30
CA SER A 244 33.65 22.36 23.19
C SER A 244 34.69 22.30 22.10
N GLY A 245 35.30 23.46 21.78
CA GLY A 245 36.39 23.58 20.82
C GLY A 245 35.97 23.48 19.36
N PHE A 246 34.68 23.68 19.08
CA PHE A 246 34.19 23.69 17.71
C PHE A 246 34.67 24.90 16.92
N SER A 247 34.98 24.67 15.66
CA SER A 247 35.17 25.71 14.64
C SER A 247 34.29 25.41 13.44
N GLY A 248 33.67 26.43 12.84
CA GLY A 248 32.68 26.27 11.81
C GLY A 248 33.02 26.88 10.47
N ARG A 249 32.44 26.36 9.40
CA ARG A 249 32.52 26.92 8.04
C ARG A 249 31.25 26.54 7.25
N TYR A 250 31.07 27.16 6.09
CA TYR A 250 30.07 26.72 5.12
C TYR A 250 30.41 25.32 4.60
N PHE A 251 29.43 24.42 4.60
CA PHE A 251 29.47 23.13 3.90
C PHE A 251 28.89 23.30 2.50
N LEU A 252 27.65 23.83 2.39
CA LEU A 252 26.99 24.09 1.12
C LEU A 252 26.32 25.47 1.18
N SER A 253 26.44 26.27 0.11
CA SER A 253 25.77 27.56 -0.02
C SER A 253 25.02 27.62 -1.36
N ASP A 254 24.16 26.67 -1.58
CA ASP A 254 23.32 26.56 -2.75
C ASP A 254 21.92 27.09 -2.43
N ASN A 255 21.30 27.74 -3.33
CA ASN A 255 19.97 28.34 -3.40
C ASN A 255 18.89 27.62 -2.53
N GLY A 256 19.14 27.50 -1.23
CA GLY A 256 18.26 26.95 -0.22
C GLY A 256 18.39 25.44 0.06
N VAL A 257 19.32 24.73 -0.58
CA VAL A 257 19.59 23.31 -0.26
C VAL A 257 20.37 23.25 1.05
N ALA A 258 19.71 22.83 2.12
CA ALA A 258 20.26 22.77 3.48
C ALA A 258 19.35 21.92 4.38
N GLN A 259 19.81 21.65 5.59
CA GLN A 259 19.20 20.83 6.64
C GLN A 259 19.12 19.34 6.27
N GLY A 260 19.82 18.56 7.05
CA GLY A 260 19.93 17.12 6.94
C GLY A 260 21.27 16.66 7.55
N GLY A 261 21.75 15.50 7.14
CA GLY A 261 22.95 14.92 7.68
C GLY A 261 23.81 14.21 6.64
N ILE A 262 24.98 13.74 7.12
CA ILE A 262 25.88 12.96 6.30
C ILE A 262 25.79 11.48 6.65
N PHE A 263 26.14 10.64 5.69
CA PHE A 263 26.23 9.20 5.86
C PHE A 263 27.23 8.60 4.85
N ASP A 264 27.68 7.39 5.15
CA ASP A 264 28.54 6.61 4.28
C ASP A 264 27.80 5.49 3.57
N THR A 265 28.44 4.92 2.57
CA THR A 265 27.98 3.74 1.85
C THR A 265 28.90 2.54 2.14
N PRO A 266 28.46 1.29 1.89
CA PRO A 266 29.30 0.11 2.08
C PRO A 266 30.62 0.14 1.29
N ASP A 267 30.66 0.82 0.13
CA ASP A 267 31.85 1.02 -0.70
C ASP A 267 32.70 2.23 -0.28
N GLY A 268 32.39 2.85 0.86
CA GLY A 268 33.18 3.92 1.48
C GLY A 268 32.99 5.31 0.88
N LYS A 269 32.00 5.51 0.03
CA LYS A 269 31.61 6.85 -0.43
C LYS A 269 30.85 7.57 0.66
N TRP A 270 30.83 8.90 0.60
CA TRP A 270 30.12 9.75 1.53
C TRP A 270 29.15 10.68 0.82
N TYR A 271 27.99 10.88 1.43
CA TYR A 271 26.95 11.77 0.94
C TYR A 271 26.37 12.61 2.06
N ALA A 272 25.84 13.78 1.71
CA ALA A 272 24.89 14.51 2.53
C ALA A 272 23.51 14.40 1.88
N LEU A 273 22.48 14.15 2.66
CA LEU A 273 21.07 14.23 2.25
C LEU A 273 20.48 15.50 2.84
N LEU A 274 20.16 16.46 1.99
CA LEU A 274 19.70 17.79 2.36
C LEU A 274 18.42 18.13 1.60
N PHE A 275 17.59 19.05 2.09
CA PHE A 275 16.38 19.42 1.36
C PHE A 275 16.38 20.89 0.90
N ARG A 276 15.46 21.20 -0.02
CA ARG A 276 15.13 22.54 -0.46
C ARG A 276 13.61 22.76 -0.44
N ASP A 277 13.18 23.94 0.07
CA ASP A 277 11.80 24.42 -0.14
C ASP A 277 11.57 24.67 -1.63
N SER A 278 10.55 24.05 -2.21
CA SER A 278 10.33 24.00 -3.67
C SER A 278 8.89 24.37 -4.06
N GLY A 279 8.28 25.25 -3.25
CA GLY A 279 6.91 25.70 -3.47
C GLY A 279 5.85 24.62 -3.16
N PRO A 280 4.74 24.61 -3.89
CA PRO A 280 3.59 23.75 -3.58
C PRO A 280 3.84 22.26 -3.51
N VAL A 281 4.84 21.71 -4.21
CA VAL A 281 5.22 20.30 -4.08
C VAL A 281 5.78 19.98 -2.69
N GLY A 282 6.27 21.00 -1.96
CA GLY A 282 6.86 20.87 -0.64
C GLY A 282 8.36 20.95 -0.63
N ARG A 283 9.00 20.24 0.28
CA ARG A 283 10.44 20.23 0.56
C ARG A 283 11.10 18.99 -0.04
N MET A 284 11.91 19.17 -1.08
CA MET A 284 12.48 18.09 -1.87
C MET A 284 13.91 17.75 -1.44
N SER A 285 14.20 16.45 -1.26
CA SER A 285 15.52 15.97 -0.84
C SER A 285 16.52 15.88 -2.00
N HIS A 286 17.72 16.40 -1.75
CA HIS A 286 18.88 16.39 -2.65
C HIS A 286 19.99 15.52 -2.07
N LEU A 287 20.61 14.72 -2.90
CA LEU A 287 21.80 13.94 -2.54
C LEU A 287 23.06 14.69 -2.99
N VAL A 288 23.97 14.95 -2.05
CA VAL A 288 25.20 15.71 -2.30
C VAL A 288 26.43 14.83 -2.02
N PRO A 289 27.13 14.36 -3.07
CA PRO A 289 28.37 13.60 -2.89
C PRO A 289 29.43 14.46 -2.22
N MET A 290 30.21 13.87 -1.31
CA MET A 290 31.26 14.56 -0.59
C MET A 290 32.51 13.72 -0.41
N GLU A 291 33.61 14.38 -0.13
CA GLU A 291 34.89 13.80 0.21
C GLU A 291 35.50 14.45 1.47
N TRP A 292 36.46 13.79 2.07
CA TRP A 292 37.18 14.33 3.23
C TRP A 292 38.47 15.01 2.80
N LYS A 293 38.63 16.33 3.09
CA LYS A 293 39.85 17.12 2.84
C LYS A 293 40.33 17.78 4.14
N ASP A 294 41.54 17.49 4.57
CA ASP A 294 42.13 18.01 5.80
C ASP A 294 41.23 17.80 7.03
N GLY A 295 40.51 16.65 7.06
CA GLY A 295 39.57 16.27 8.09
C GLY A 295 38.26 17.06 8.05
N TRP A 296 37.91 17.71 6.96
CA TRP A 296 36.61 18.36 6.75
C TRP A 296 35.81 17.68 5.67
N PRO A 297 34.49 17.55 5.84
CA PRO A 297 33.61 17.13 4.76
C PRO A 297 33.50 18.26 3.72
N VAL A 298 33.64 17.92 2.45
CA VAL A 298 33.65 18.87 1.32
C VAL A 298 32.78 18.30 0.20
N PRO A 299 31.73 18.99 -0.24
CA PRO A 299 30.97 18.56 -1.42
C PRO A 299 31.88 18.48 -2.66
N THR A 300 31.78 17.38 -3.42
CA THR A 300 32.56 17.20 -4.66
C THR A 300 32.10 18.13 -5.79
N SER A 301 30.89 18.61 -5.71
CA SER A 301 30.28 19.59 -6.64
C SER A 301 30.60 21.05 -6.31
N GLY A 302 31.44 21.31 -5.30
CA GLY A 302 31.77 22.65 -4.82
C GLY A 302 30.72 23.20 -3.86
N SER A 303 30.33 24.47 -4.02
CA SER A 303 29.38 25.14 -3.08
C SER A 303 27.91 24.88 -3.39
N LYS A 304 27.59 24.11 -4.41
CA LYS A 304 26.22 23.84 -4.88
C LYS A 304 25.94 22.34 -4.93
N ALA A 305 24.70 21.94 -4.68
CA ALA A 305 24.24 20.60 -4.97
C ALA A 305 24.36 20.31 -6.48
N PRO A 306 24.76 19.10 -6.89
CA PRO A 306 24.80 18.76 -8.32
C PRO A 306 23.37 18.70 -8.88
N SER A 307 23.21 19.09 -10.15
CA SER A 307 21.90 19.00 -10.84
C SER A 307 21.52 17.59 -11.24
N THR A 308 22.50 16.70 -11.33
CA THR A 308 22.34 15.28 -11.64
C THR A 308 23.24 14.47 -10.74
N ILE A 309 22.89 13.20 -10.53
CA ILE A 309 23.68 12.24 -9.76
C ILE A 309 23.58 10.87 -10.40
N ASP A 310 24.65 10.08 -10.28
CA ASP A 310 24.65 8.71 -10.74
C ASP A 310 24.23 7.78 -9.60
N LEU A 311 23.16 7.03 -9.81
CA LEU A 311 22.61 6.03 -8.90
C LEU A 311 22.63 4.65 -9.55
N PRO A 312 22.57 3.55 -8.78
CA PRO A 312 22.51 2.19 -9.33
C PRO A 312 21.30 1.97 -10.25
N GLU A 313 20.17 2.57 -9.92
CA GLU A 313 18.90 2.48 -10.66
C GLU A 313 18.16 3.82 -10.67
N SER A 314 17.13 3.92 -11.50
CA SER A 314 16.22 5.07 -11.48
C SER A 314 15.34 5.05 -10.23
N PRO A 315 14.96 6.21 -9.68
CA PRO A 315 13.98 6.27 -8.61
C PRO A 315 12.66 5.61 -9.01
N LEU A 316 11.99 5.00 -8.03
CA LEU A 316 10.66 4.42 -8.23
C LEU A 316 9.65 5.49 -8.68
N PRO A 317 8.63 5.12 -9.46
CA PRO A 317 7.49 6.00 -9.70
C PRO A 317 6.92 6.54 -8.38
N GLY A 318 6.53 7.82 -8.35
CA GLY A 318 6.10 8.46 -7.09
C GLY A 318 7.14 8.45 -5.97
N TYR A 319 8.40 8.12 -6.31
CA TYR A 319 9.55 8.05 -5.38
C TYR A 319 9.36 7.07 -4.22
N GLY A 320 8.52 6.03 -4.40
CA GLY A 320 8.20 5.06 -3.37
C GLY A 320 7.39 5.60 -2.19
N MET A 321 6.77 6.78 -2.34
CA MET A 321 5.99 7.47 -1.30
C MET A 321 4.53 7.71 -1.70
N VAL A 322 4.13 7.23 -2.88
CA VAL A 322 2.79 7.40 -3.45
C VAL A 322 2.42 6.14 -4.22
N THR A 323 1.20 5.65 -4.03
CA THR A 323 0.71 4.44 -4.69
C THR A 323 -0.78 4.55 -5.03
N SER A 324 -1.20 3.90 -6.11
CA SER A 324 -2.60 3.58 -6.34
C SER A 324 -3.07 2.55 -5.32
N ASP A 325 -4.37 2.54 -5.00
CA ASP A 325 -4.96 1.62 -4.04
C ASP A 325 -6.40 1.29 -4.49
N ASP A 326 -6.69 0.01 -4.65
CA ASP A 326 -8.01 -0.49 -5.01
C ASP A 326 -8.85 -0.87 -3.76
N PHE A 327 -8.33 -0.61 -2.55
CA PHE A 327 -8.96 -0.85 -1.25
C PHE A 327 -9.43 -2.31 -1.00
N GLU A 328 -8.85 -3.26 -1.73
CA GLU A 328 -9.14 -4.69 -1.58
C GLU A 328 -8.50 -5.29 -0.31
N SER A 329 -7.44 -4.65 0.20
CA SER A 329 -6.79 -5.07 1.44
C SER A 329 -7.65 -4.75 2.66
N SER A 330 -7.55 -5.58 3.71
CA SER A 330 -8.13 -5.27 5.03
C SER A 330 -7.42 -4.13 5.76
N GLU A 331 -6.25 -3.68 5.27
CA GLU A 331 -5.43 -2.62 5.83
C GLU A 331 -5.10 -1.59 4.75
N LEU A 332 -5.01 -0.32 5.14
CA LEU A 332 -4.56 0.74 4.25
C LEU A 332 -3.08 0.56 3.90
N ALA A 333 -2.71 0.87 2.65
CA ALA A 333 -1.31 0.95 2.23
C ALA A 333 -0.54 1.97 3.11
N LEU A 334 0.75 1.72 3.32
CA LEU A 334 1.60 2.55 4.18
C LEU A 334 1.77 4.00 3.67
N GLU A 335 1.48 4.27 2.42
CA GLU A 335 1.53 5.60 1.81
C GLU A 335 0.38 6.51 2.26
N TRP A 336 -0.68 5.92 2.82
CA TRP A 336 -1.82 6.66 3.34
C TRP A 336 -1.56 7.28 4.71
N GLN A 337 -1.95 8.52 4.84
CA GLN A 337 -1.98 9.25 6.12
C GLN A 337 -3.29 10.04 6.24
N PHE A 338 -3.93 9.95 7.39
CA PHE A 338 -5.09 10.78 7.71
C PHE A 338 -4.68 12.24 7.94
N ASN A 339 -5.51 13.15 7.49
CA ASN A 339 -5.43 14.57 7.88
C ASN A 339 -5.86 14.69 9.35
N HIS A 340 -4.90 14.73 10.28
CA HIS A 340 -5.09 14.60 11.72
C HIS A 340 -5.43 13.16 12.18
N ASN A 341 -5.72 12.97 13.47
CA ASN A 341 -6.08 11.65 13.98
C ASN A 341 -7.40 11.15 13.39
N PRO A 342 -7.47 9.90 12.93
CA PRO A 342 -8.71 9.31 12.44
C PRO A 342 -9.73 9.09 13.57
N ASP A 343 -10.99 9.19 13.22
CA ASP A 343 -12.11 8.68 14.00
C ASP A 343 -12.45 7.26 13.51
N ASN A 344 -11.81 6.26 14.11
CA ASN A 344 -11.86 4.85 13.69
C ASN A 344 -13.26 4.21 13.74
N LYS A 345 -14.27 4.89 14.26
CA LYS A 345 -15.66 4.42 14.25
C LYS A 345 -16.40 4.83 12.97
N ASN A 346 -15.83 5.74 12.21
CA ASN A 346 -16.48 6.41 11.10
C ASN A 346 -15.70 6.29 9.77
N TRP A 347 -14.84 5.28 9.65
CA TRP A 347 -14.29 4.81 8.38
C TRP A 347 -14.13 3.29 8.39
N SER A 348 -14.07 2.65 7.24
CA SER A 348 -13.98 1.19 7.15
C SER A 348 -13.54 0.73 5.76
N LEU A 349 -12.75 -0.35 5.71
CA LEU A 349 -12.46 -1.16 4.51
C LEU A 349 -13.31 -2.43 4.45
N SER A 350 -14.02 -2.78 5.55
CA SER A 350 -14.78 -4.02 5.65
C SER A 350 -16.31 -3.83 5.60
N ALA A 351 -16.81 -2.59 5.76
CA ALA A 351 -18.25 -2.32 5.70
C ALA A 351 -18.82 -2.43 4.28
N ASN A 352 -17.98 -2.28 3.27
CA ASN A 352 -18.23 -2.60 1.87
C ASN A 352 -16.85 -3.06 1.32
N PRO A 353 -16.57 -4.37 1.26
CA PRO A 353 -15.28 -4.87 0.80
C PRO A 353 -14.92 -4.33 -0.60
N GLY A 354 -13.64 -4.01 -0.82
CA GLY A 354 -13.17 -3.34 -2.03
C GLY A 354 -13.40 -1.83 -2.07
N PHE A 355 -13.88 -1.22 -0.96
CA PHE A 355 -14.11 0.22 -0.88
C PHE A 355 -13.56 0.83 0.40
N TYR A 356 -13.06 2.04 0.29
CA TYR A 356 -12.82 2.89 1.46
C TYR A 356 -14.08 3.68 1.78
N ARG A 357 -14.77 3.33 2.87
CA ARG A 357 -15.99 4.01 3.35
C ARG A 357 -15.66 5.11 4.35
N ILE A 358 -16.22 6.31 4.16
CA ILE A 358 -16.22 7.38 5.15
C ILE A 358 -17.65 7.71 5.55
N THR A 359 -17.97 7.54 6.84
CA THR A 359 -19.25 7.95 7.44
C THR A 359 -19.10 9.32 8.13
N THR A 360 -20.02 10.23 7.91
CA THR A 360 -19.96 11.55 8.55
C THR A 360 -20.36 11.47 10.02
N SER A 361 -19.48 11.87 10.94
CA SER A 361 -19.73 11.80 12.39
C SER A 361 -20.32 13.08 12.98
N ARG A 362 -20.21 14.18 12.24
CA ARG A 362 -20.68 15.51 12.63
C ARG A 362 -20.95 16.37 11.39
N THR A 363 -21.45 17.58 11.61
CA THR A 363 -21.51 18.60 10.55
C THR A 363 -20.24 19.44 10.57
N ASP A 364 -19.73 19.72 9.37
CA ASP A 364 -18.57 20.58 9.10
C ASP A 364 -18.94 21.59 8.00
N SER A 365 -18.31 22.75 8.01
CA SER A 365 -18.55 23.78 7.00
C SER A 365 -17.44 23.89 5.95
N ARG A 366 -16.33 23.14 6.16
CA ARG A 366 -15.12 23.24 5.33
C ARG A 366 -14.43 21.88 5.23
N VAL A 367 -13.82 21.62 4.07
CA VAL A 367 -13.09 20.38 3.83
C VAL A 367 -11.90 20.19 4.80
N VAL A 368 -11.24 21.29 5.22
CA VAL A 368 -10.10 21.22 6.16
C VAL A 368 -10.50 20.77 7.57
N THR A 369 -11.79 20.77 7.90
CA THR A 369 -12.30 20.27 9.19
C THR A 369 -12.91 18.87 9.06
N ALA A 370 -13.01 18.34 7.84
CA ALA A 370 -13.59 17.01 7.59
C ALA A 370 -12.78 15.90 8.30
N LYS A 371 -13.50 15.06 9.05
CA LYS A 371 -12.92 13.90 9.70
C LYS A 371 -12.58 12.83 8.66
N ASN A 372 -11.57 12.02 8.97
CA ASN A 372 -11.17 10.86 8.17
C ASN A 372 -10.80 11.19 6.72
N THR A 373 -10.41 12.45 6.44
CA THR A 373 -9.79 12.76 5.15
C THR A 373 -8.50 11.97 5.01
N LEU A 374 -8.48 11.04 4.05
CA LEU A 374 -7.37 10.14 3.81
C LEU A 374 -6.48 10.71 2.69
N THR A 375 -5.18 10.87 2.95
CA THR A 375 -4.30 11.63 2.06
C THR A 375 -3.07 10.87 1.62
N GLN A 376 -2.61 11.18 0.39
CA GLN A 376 -1.27 10.84 -0.09
C GLN A 376 -0.52 12.09 -0.56
N ARG A 377 0.82 12.03 -0.56
CA ARG A 377 1.68 13.10 -1.10
C ARG A 377 1.44 13.27 -2.60
N SER A 378 1.55 14.50 -3.10
CA SER A 378 1.74 14.72 -4.53
C SER A 378 3.20 14.62 -4.89
N PHE A 379 3.49 14.48 -6.18
CA PHE A 379 4.85 14.52 -6.71
C PHE A 379 4.89 15.35 -8.01
N GLY A 380 6.06 15.82 -8.34
CA GLY A 380 6.29 16.66 -9.51
C GLY A 380 7.17 16.00 -10.58
N PRO A 381 7.33 16.71 -11.74
CA PRO A 381 6.76 18.01 -12.05
C PRO A 381 5.28 17.98 -12.45
N LYS A 382 4.73 16.81 -12.77
CA LYS A 382 3.31 16.58 -13.07
C LYS A 382 2.85 15.30 -12.43
N SER A 383 1.60 15.29 -11.99
CA SER A 383 0.93 14.09 -11.49
C SER A 383 -0.58 14.22 -11.58
N SER A 384 -1.26 13.09 -11.62
CA SER A 384 -2.72 12.99 -11.70
C SER A 384 -3.22 12.00 -10.65
N GLY A 385 -4.25 12.39 -9.90
CA GLY A 385 -4.96 11.51 -8.97
C GLY A 385 -6.44 11.46 -9.29
N ARG A 386 -7.02 10.26 -9.31
CA ARG A 386 -8.44 10.03 -9.64
C ARG A 386 -9.06 8.97 -8.74
N THR A 387 -10.38 9.02 -8.62
CA THR A 387 -11.16 8.08 -7.82
C THR A 387 -12.58 7.94 -8.34
N LEU A 388 -13.24 6.83 -8.05
CA LEU A 388 -14.69 6.64 -8.22
C LEU A 388 -15.35 6.79 -6.86
N VAL A 389 -16.35 7.65 -6.77
CA VAL A 389 -17.16 7.89 -5.57
C VAL A 389 -18.56 7.34 -5.77
N ASP A 390 -19.00 6.46 -4.87
CA ASP A 390 -20.40 6.06 -4.73
C ASP A 390 -21.04 6.78 -3.52
N GLY A 391 -21.96 7.68 -3.80
CA GLY A 391 -22.70 8.45 -2.81
C GLY A 391 -24.08 7.89 -2.50
N SER A 392 -24.39 6.64 -2.81
CA SER A 392 -25.69 6.03 -2.53
C SER A 392 -26.14 6.16 -1.07
N GLY A 393 -25.18 6.06 -0.14
CA GLY A 393 -25.38 6.23 1.30
C GLY A 393 -25.36 7.66 1.82
N MET A 394 -25.14 8.65 0.97
CA MET A 394 -25.08 10.07 1.38
C MET A 394 -26.48 10.58 1.80
N LYS A 395 -26.46 11.53 2.75
CA LYS A 395 -27.64 12.32 3.16
C LYS A 395 -27.61 13.70 2.54
N ASP A 396 -28.74 14.39 2.55
CA ASP A 396 -28.81 15.77 2.08
C ASP A 396 -27.87 16.67 2.88
N GLY A 397 -26.99 17.36 2.16
CA GLY A 397 -25.94 18.19 2.69
C GLY A 397 -24.57 17.53 2.77
N ASP A 398 -24.45 16.26 2.44
CA ASP A 398 -23.15 15.57 2.35
C ASP A 398 -22.40 15.98 1.08
N MET A 399 -21.08 16.08 1.20
CA MET A 399 -20.14 16.27 0.11
C MET A 399 -18.98 15.28 0.24
N ALA A 400 -18.79 14.42 -0.77
CA ALA A 400 -17.74 13.42 -0.83
C ALA A 400 -16.91 13.56 -2.10
N GLY A 401 -15.59 13.51 -2.00
CA GLY A 401 -14.75 13.70 -3.18
C GLY A 401 -13.26 13.73 -2.98
N LEU A 402 -12.59 14.44 -3.87
CA LEU A 402 -11.15 14.56 -3.96
C LEU A 402 -10.72 16.01 -3.76
N VAL A 403 -9.76 16.25 -2.86
CA VAL A 403 -9.21 17.58 -2.56
C VAL A 403 -7.72 17.66 -2.91
N ALA A 404 -7.31 18.80 -3.49
CA ALA A 404 -5.94 19.29 -3.48
C ALA A 404 -5.74 20.02 -2.15
N LEU A 405 -5.23 19.29 -1.14
CA LEU A 405 -5.15 19.78 0.24
C LEU A 405 -3.88 20.59 0.45
N GLN A 406 -4.06 21.88 0.61
CA GLN A 406 -3.06 22.87 0.98
C GLN A 406 -3.80 24.12 1.53
N ASP A 407 -3.11 25.15 1.97
CA ASP A 407 -3.74 26.42 2.40
C ASP A 407 -4.59 27.03 1.29
N ASP A 408 -4.00 27.29 0.11
CA ASP A 408 -4.75 27.53 -1.11
C ASP A 408 -5.16 26.19 -1.70
N LYS A 409 -6.45 25.88 -1.64
CA LYS A 409 -7.01 24.58 -1.96
C LYS A 409 -8.11 24.61 -2.98
N GLY A 410 -8.37 23.49 -3.58
CA GLY A 410 -9.59 23.24 -4.34
C GLY A 410 -10.03 21.79 -4.17
N PHE A 411 -11.33 21.55 -4.32
CA PHE A 411 -11.84 20.20 -4.33
C PHE A 411 -12.97 20.03 -5.34
N VAL A 412 -13.09 18.83 -5.87
CA VAL A 412 -14.20 18.37 -6.69
C VAL A 412 -14.92 17.26 -5.93
N ALA A 413 -16.25 17.34 -5.85
CA ALA A 413 -17.04 16.44 -5.02
C ALA A 413 -18.39 16.11 -5.62
N LEU A 414 -18.89 14.93 -5.29
CA LEU A 414 -20.29 14.58 -5.34
C LEU A 414 -21.00 15.25 -4.16
N ALA A 415 -22.04 15.99 -4.40
CA ALA A 415 -22.87 16.62 -3.36
C ALA A 415 -24.32 16.14 -3.51
N LYS A 416 -24.99 15.84 -2.39
CA LYS A 416 -26.42 15.48 -2.35
C LYS A 416 -27.24 16.63 -1.74
N ASP A 417 -28.28 17.04 -2.42
CA ASP A 417 -29.16 18.13 -1.97
C ASP A 417 -30.59 17.93 -2.51
N GLY A 418 -31.58 17.91 -1.62
CA GLY A 418 -32.98 17.69 -1.96
C GLY A 418 -33.24 16.35 -2.66
N GLY A 419 -32.51 15.30 -2.29
CA GLY A 419 -32.56 13.97 -2.90
C GLY A 419 -31.88 13.84 -4.26
N SER A 420 -31.30 14.92 -4.81
CA SER A 420 -30.63 14.95 -6.10
C SER A 420 -29.11 15.06 -5.94
N TYR A 421 -28.39 14.55 -6.95
CA TYR A 421 -26.91 14.60 -6.97
C TYR A 421 -26.40 15.65 -7.94
N LYS A 422 -25.29 16.26 -7.56
CA LYS A 422 -24.56 17.21 -8.39
C LYS A 422 -23.04 17.08 -8.15
N VAL A 423 -22.24 17.27 -9.17
CA VAL A 423 -20.82 17.49 -9.02
C VAL A 423 -20.59 18.97 -8.73
N VAL A 424 -19.79 19.26 -7.73
CA VAL A 424 -19.44 20.63 -7.31
C VAL A 424 -17.93 20.81 -7.30
N MET A 425 -17.47 22.02 -7.60
CA MET A 425 -16.08 22.41 -7.44
C MET A 425 -16.01 23.66 -6.57
N TYR A 426 -15.20 23.57 -5.52
CA TYR A 426 -14.92 24.67 -4.58
C TYR A 426 -13.44 25.06 -4.64
N THR A 427 -13.18 26.33 -4.39
CA THR A 427 -11.85 26.83 -4.05
C THR A 427 -11.87 27.52 -2.69
N GLY A 428 -10.74 27.53 -2.02
CA GLY A 428 -10.65 28.17 -0.71
C GLY A 428 -9.22 28.40 -0.28
N ASN A 429 -9.10 29.10 0.82
CA ASN A 429 -7.86 29.34 1.56
C ASN A 429 -8.12 29.20 3.06
N LYS A 430 -7.20 29.68 3.90
CA LYS A 430 -7.36 29.66 5.36
C LYS A 430 -8.62 30.40 5.85
N ASP A 431 -9.12 31.41 5.10
CA ASP A 431 -10.23 32.27 5.52
C ASP A 431 -11.61 31.70 5.13
N GLY A 432 -11.71 30.86 4.11
CA GLY A 432 -12.98 30.27 3.70
C GLY A 432 -12.93 29.50 2.38
N GLU A 433 -14.09 28.94 2.03
CA GLU A 433 -14.30 28.16 0.82
C GLU A 433 -15.49 28.71 0.04
N SER A 434 -15.44 28.69 -1.29
CA SER A 434 -16.49 29.19 -2.17
C SER A 434 -16.73 28.26 -3.36
N LEU A 435 -18.03 28.05 -3.67
CA LEU A 435 -18.46 27.30 -4.85
C LEU A 435 -18.04 28.04 -6.12
N LYS A 436 -17.44 27.35 -7.06
CA LYS A 436 -17.02 27.87 -8.37
C LYS A 436 -17.86 27.32 -9.51
N ASP A 437 -18.27 26.08 -9.44
CA ASP A 437 -19.11 25.46 -10.46
C ASP A 437 -19.94 24.33 -9.86
N SER A 438 -21.06 23.99 -10.53
CA SER A 438 -21.95 22.90 -10.14
C SER A 438 -22.64 22.32 -11.36
N LYS A 439 -22.67 21.00 -11.50
CA LYS A 439 -23.32 20.27 -12.58
C LYS A 439 -24.23 19.18 -12.01
N ALA A 440 -25.49 19.19 -12.36
CA ALA A 440 -26.41 18.11 -12.03
C ALA A 440 -25.97 16.82 -12.75
N ILE A 441 -26.05 15.70 -12.07
CA ILE A 441 -25.82 14.37 -12.63
C ILE A 441 -26.99 13.45 -12.31
N SER A 442 -27.20 12.44 -13.16
CA SER A 442 -28.12 11.33 -12.88
C SER A 442 -27.36 10.22 -12.14
N GLY A 443 -27.89 9.77 -11.00
CA GLY A 443 -27.27 8.70 -10.22
C GLY A 443 -26.31 9.17 -9.14
N SER A 444 -25.86 8.23 -8.32
CA SER A 444 -25.05 8.43 -7.12
C SER A 444 -23.55 8.24 -7.34
N LYS A 445 -23.13 7.78 -8.51
CA LYS A 445 -21.72 7.48 -8.82
C LYS A 445 -21.10 8.54 -9.72
N VAL A 446 -19.85 8.89 -9.44
CA VAL A 446 -19.07 9.83 -10.26
C VAL A 446 -17.58 9.57 -10.13
N TYR A 447 -16.88 9.68 -11.25
CA TYR A 447 -15.42 9.68 -11.31
C TYR A 447 -14.92 11.10 -11.13
N LEU A 448 -13.95 11.29 -10.25
CA LEU A 448 -13.33 12.57 -9.94
C LEU A 448 -11.83 12.52 -10.19
N ARG A 449 -11.26 13.63 -10.69
CA ARG A 449 -9.82 13.72 -10.99
C ARG A 449 -9.27 15.11 -10.68
N ILE A 450 -8.06 15.12 -10.11
CA ILE A 450 -7.25 16.34 -9.96
C ILE A 450 -5.89 16.09 -10.61
N ASP A 451 -5.52 16.97 -11.54
CA ASP A 451 -4.19 16.99 -12.13
C ASP A 451 -3.36 18.12 -11.50
N PHE A 452 -2.12 17.80 -11.17
CA PHE A 452 -1.14 18.78 -10.71
C PHE A 452 -0.11 19.10 -11.78
N ASP A 453 0.21 20.40 -11.92
CA ASP A 453 1.39 20.92 -12.61
C ASP A 453 2.23 21.64 -11.56
N LEU A 454 3.32 21.00 -11.12
CA LEU A 454 4.14 21.38 -9.97
C LEU A 454 5.61 21.63 -10.37
N PRO A 455 5.90 22.56 -11.28
CA PRO A 455 7.28 22.97 -11.50
C PRO A 455 7.84 23.62 -10.23
N ILE A 456 9.16 23.63 -10.08
CA ILE A 456 9.83 24.19 -8.90
C ILE A 456 9.31 25.60 -8.60
N ASP A 457 9.02 25.87 -7.32
CA ASP A 457 8.58 27.14 -6.74
C ASP A 457 7.17 27.61 -7.17
N ARG A 458 6.39 26.82 -7.87
CA ARG A 458 5.00 27.14 -8.24
C ARG A 458 4.16 25.90 -8.48
N GLY A 459 2.83 26.06 -8.50
CA GLY A 459 1.94 24.94 -8.78
C GLY A 459 0.53 25.38 -9.18
N THR A 460 -0.14 24.48 -9.90
CA THR A 460 -1.53 24.66 -10.31
C THR A 460 -2.24 23.31 -10.24
N ALA A 461 -3.46 23.31 -9.67
CA ALA A 461 -4.36 22.16 -9.69
C ALA A 461 -5.50 22.38 -10.70
N TYR A 462 -5.85 21.32 -11.44
CA TYR A 462 -6.94 21.28 -12.41
C TYR A 462 -7.95 20.23 -12.01
N PHE A 463 -9.25 20.50 -12.15
CA PHE A 463 -10.32 19.66 -11.62
C PHE A 463 -11.22 19.14 -12.73
N TYR A 464 -11.55 17.85 -12.65
CA TYR A 464 -12.34 17.17 -13.67
C TYR A 464 -13.32 16.20 -13.01
N TYR A 465 -14.41 15.89 -13.73
CA TYR A 465 -15.33 14.80 -13.43
C TYR A 465 -15.67 14.01 -14.67
N SER A 466 -16.16 12.79 -14.48
CA SER A 466 -16.73 11.95 -15.53
C SER A 466 -17.90 11.15 -14.95
N THR A 467 -18.87 10.83 -15.78
CA THR A 467 -20.02 9.96 -15.43
C THR A 467 -19.89 8.56 -16.04
N ASP A 468 -18.91 8.37 -16.93
CA ASP A 468 -18.69 7.11 -17.65
C ASP A 468 -17.25 6.55 -17.47
N GLY A 469 -16.41 7.23 -16.67
CA GLY A 469 -15.02 6.88 -16.44
C GLY A 469 -14.05 7.18 -17.58
N ASN A 470 -14.57 7.47 -18.78
CA ASN A 470 -13.78 7.64 -20.00
C ASN A 470 -13.73 9.10 -20.48
N THR A 471 -14.87 9.78 -20.46
CA THR A 471 -15.01 11.15 -20.95
C THR A 471 -14.87 12.15 -19.82
N TRP A 472 -13.74 12.83 -19.72
CA TRP A 472 -13.44 13.77 -18.66
C TRP A 472 -13.85 15.21 -19.01
N THR A 473 -14.64 15.80 -18.14
CA THR A 473 -15.10 17.20 -18.26
C THR A 473 -14.41 18.05 -17.19
N LYS A 474 -13.75 19.11 -17.62
CA LYS A 474 -13.20 20.11 -16.69
C LYS A 474 -14.32 20.83 -15.95
N ILE A 475 -14.15 21.08 -14.64
CA ILE A 475 -15.13 21.77 -13.82
C ILE A 475 -14.48 22.89 -13.00
N GLY A 476 -15.15 24.04 -12.93
CA GLY A 476 -14.72 25.20 -12.18
C GLY A 476 -13.47 25.88 -12.73
N SER A 477 -12.65 26.40 -11.82
CA SER A 477 -11.43 27.16 -12.15
C SER A 477 -10.16 26.45 -11.70
N ASP A 478 -9.06 26.73 -12.40
CA ASP A 478 -7.72 26.31 -11.96
C ASP A 478 -7.38 27.00 -10.62
N VAL A 479 -6.72 26.24 -9.74
CA VAL A 479 -6.26 26.75 -8.45
C VAL A 479 -4.74 26.90 -8.49
N LYS A 480 -4.29 28.14 -8.28
CA LYS A 480 -2.88 28.42 -8.00
C LYS A 480 -2.60 27.97 -6.58
N LEU A 481 -1.70 27.01 -6.45
CA LEU A 481 -1.29 26.47 -5.18
C LEU A 481 -0.20 27.36 -4.58
N ASN A 482 -0.21 27.48 -3.26
CA ASN A 482 0.79 28.20 -2.48
C ASN A 482 1.37 27.26 -1.41
N TYR A 483 2.56 27.59 -0.92
CA TYR A 483 3.23 26.89 0.17
C TYR A 483 3.59 27.90 1.24
N ASP A 484 3.06 27.73 2.43
CA ASP A 484 3.32 28.61 3.55
C ASP A 484 3.47 27.84 4.89
N LEU A 485 3.79 28.58 5.95
CA LEU A 485 4.05 28.02 7.27
C LEU A 485 2.79 27.60 8.03
N HIS A 486 1.58 27.88 7.52
CA HIS A 486 0.35 27.51 8.23
C HIS A 486 0.13 25.99 8.19
N MET A 487 0.17 25.36 7.00
CA MET A 487 0.17 23.92 6.90
C MET A 487 1.58 23.31 6.93
N PHE A 488 2.52 23.98 6.31
CA PHE A 488 3.94 23.69 6.24
C PHE A 488 4.28 22.30 5.68
N VAL A 489 3.49 21.84 4.70
CA VAL A 489 3.62 20.58 3.96
C VAL A 489 3.38 20.83 2.49
N GLY A 490 3.85 19.93 1.63
CA GLY A 490 3.49 19.89 0.21
C GLY A 490 2.00 19.61 0.01
N VAL A 491 1.47 20.02 -1.16
CA VAL A 491 0.09 19.70 -1.52
C VAL A 491 -0.14 18.19 -1.55
N ARG A 492 -1.32 17.76 -1.09
CA ARG A 492 -1.71 16.33 -1.10
C ARG A 492 -3.03 16.13 -1.81
N TRP A 493 -3.22 14.96 -2.41
CA TRP A 493 -4.56 14.46 -2.65
C TRP A 493 -5.20 14.04 -1.33
N GLY A 494 -6.52 14.22 -1.20
CA GLY A 494 -7.26 13.75 -0.05
C GLY A 494 -8.64 13.26 -0.46
N LEU A 495 -9.00 12.03 -0.09
CA LEU A 495 -10.35 11.48 -0.15
C LEU A 495 -11.11 11.95 1.09
N PHE A 496 -12.29 12.54 0.91
CA PHE A 496 -13.05 13.11 2.01
C PHE A 496 -14.55 12.89 1.87
N ASN A 497 -15.25 12.87 3.00
CA ASN A 497 -16.70 12.99 3.10
C ASN A 497 -17.07 13.83 4.33
N PHE A 498 -17.83 14.88 4.15
CA PHE A 498 -18.35 15.68 5.27
C PHE A 498 -19.80 16.12 5.05
N ALA A 499 -20.51 16.34 6.14
CA ALA A 499 -21.91 16.74 6.14
C ALA A 499 -22.04 18.23 6.50
N THR A 500 -22.88 18.96 5.77
CA THR A 500 -23.19 20.36 6.09
C THR A 500 -24.52 20.55 6.83
N LYS A 501 -25.42 19.54 6.79
CA LYS A 501 -26.76 19.61 7.37
C LYS A 501 -26.99 18.59 8.49
N GLN A 502 -26.64 17.31 8.28
CA GLN A 502 -26.86 16.23 9.25
C GLN A 502 -25.82 15.14 9.09
N ALA A 503 -25.32 14.61 10.18
CA ALA A 503 -24.35 13.52 10.19
C ALA A 503 -25.00 12.14 9.93
N GLY A 504 -24.16 11.12 9.72
CA GLY A 504 -24.53 9.72 9.56
C GLY A 504 -24.88 9.32 8.13
N GLY A 505 -24.53 10.13 7.13
CA GLY A 505 -24.42 9.70 5.74
C GLY A 505 -23.04 9.10 5.48
N TYR A 506 -22.92 8.25 4.47
CA TYR A 506 -21.63 7.68 4.08
C TYR A 506 -21.41 7.75 2.57
N ALA A 507 -20.14 7.75 2.17
CA ALA A 507 -19.71 7.60 0.79
C ALA A 507 -18.64 6.54 0.71
N ASP A 508 -18.63 5.80 -0.38
CA ASP A 508 -17.70 4.75 -0.71
C ASP A 508 -16.77 5.21 -1.83
N PHE A 509 -15.48 4.98 -1.65
CA PHE A 509 -14.44 5.21 -2.65
C PHE A 509 -13.98 3.85 -3.13
N ASP A 510 -14.23 3.52 -4.39
CA ASP A 510 -13.93 2.23 -5.01
C ASP A 510 -12.41 2.01 -5.08
N TRP A 511 -11.71 3.03 -5.58
CA TRP A 511 -10.26 3.02 -5.71
C TRP A 511 -9.72 4.45 -5.71
N PHE A 512 -8.41 4.57 -5.49
CA PHE A 512 -7.63 5.76 -5.77
C PHE A 512 -6.49 5.41 -6.73
N LYS A 513 -6.45 6.03 -7.90
CA LYS A 513 -5.43 5.80 -8.90
C LYS A 513 -4.59 7.05 -9.10
N VAL A 514 -3.27 6.89 -9.06
CA VAL A 514 -2.32 7.98 -9.15
C VAL A 514 -1.22 7.64 -10.15
N GLY A 515 -0.80 8.62 -10.95
CA GLY A 515 0.26 8.48 -11.95
C GLY A 515 0.81 9.81 -12.42
N VAL A 516 1.71 9.79 -13.41
CA VAL A 516 2.27 11.01 -14.01
C VAL A 516 1.24 11.76 -14.85
N ASP A 517 0.22 11.06 -15.34
CA ASP A 517 -0.95 11.61 -16.01
C ASP A 517 -2.21 10.78 -15.75
N ALA A 518 -3.31 11.11 -16.41
CA ALA A 518 -4.61 10.48 -16.20
C ALA A 518 -4.72 9.03 -16.71
N ASN A 519 -3.76 8.55 -17.47
CA ASN A 519 -3.74 7.20 -18.06
C ASN A 519 -2.71 6.30 -17.37
N ASP A 520 -1.94 6.85 -16.43
CA ASP A 520 -0.91 6.15 -15.70
C ASP A 520 -1.40 5.72 -14.32
N GLU A 521 -0.89 4.60 -13.83
CA GLU A 521 -1.20 4.03 -12.53
C GLU A 521 0.09 3.52 -11.89
N ILE A 522 0.43 4.08 -10.73
CA ILE A 522 1.58 3.66 -9.93
C ILE A 522 1.08 2.72 -8.86
N TYR A 523 1.55 1.49 -8.88
CA TYR A 523 1.39 0.55 -7.78
C TYR A 523 2.77 0.22 -7.21
N LEU A 524 2.94 0.37 -5.92
CA LEU A 524 4.14 -0.06 -5.21
C LEU A 524 3.93 -1.49 -4.69
N ASP A 525 4.98 -2.34 -4.74
CA ASP A 525 4.92 -3.69 -4.20
C ASP A 525 4.52 -3.64 -2.72
N GLY A 526 3.43 -4.33 -2.36
CA GLY A 526 2.86 -4.33 -1.01
C GLY A 526 1.76 -3.29 -0.75
N ALA A 527 1.57 -2.31 -1.63
CA ALA A 527 0.48 -1.32 -1.52
C ALA A 527 -0.69 -1.57 -2.48
N GLY A 528 -0.59 -2.42 -3.35
CA GLY A 528 -1.51 -3.27 -4.05
C GLY A 528 -0.72 -4.54 -4.18
N SER A 529 -1.14 -5.59 -3.59
CA SER A 529 -0.48 -6.88 -3.78
C SER A 529 -0.06 -7.00 -5.24
N GLU A 530 1.16 -7.53 -5.52
CA GLU A 530 1.40 -8.23 -6.78
C GLU A 530 0.05 -8.84 -7.18
N PRO A 531 -0.43 -8.69 -8.42
CA PRO A 531 -1.70 -9.27 -8.78
C PRO A 531 -1.69 -10.70 -8.24
N VAL A 532 -2.40 -10.94 -7.15
CA VAL A 532 -2.51 -12.31 -6.65
C VAL A 532 -3.33 -12.99 -7.73
N PRO A 533 -2.75 -13.90 -8.51
CA PRO A 533 -3.48 -14.56 -9.56
C PRO A 533 -4.72 -15.19 -8.94
N GLN A 534 -5.80 -15.22 -9.69
CA GLN A 534 -6.97 -16.01 -9.29
C GLN A 534 -6.53 -17.43 -8.97
N THR A 535 -7.19 -18.06 -8.01
CA THR A 535 -6.84 -19.41 -7.59
C THR A 535 -7.98 -20.38 -7.83
N PRO A 536 -7.68 -21.62 -8.29
CA PRO A 536 -8.70 -22.64 -8.49
C PRO A 536 -9.51 -22.91 -7.22
N PHE A 537 -10.81 -23.07 -7.41
CA PHE A 537 -11.73 -23.55 -6.41
C PHE A 537 -12.17 -24.98 -6.72
N CYS A 538 -12.50 -25.77 -5.71
CA CYS A 538 -13.08 -27.11 -5.86
C CYS A 538 -13.90 -27.49 -4.63
N ALA A 539 -14.50 -28.64 -4.63
CA ALA A 539 -15.32 -29.13 -3.50
C ALA A 539 -14.57 -29.18 -2.14
N ALA A 540 -13.22 -29.09 -2.14
CA ALA A 540 -12.42 -28.97 -0.92
C ALA A 540 -12.23 -27.52 -0.43
N GLY A 541 -12.69 -26.52 -1.19
CA GLY A 541 -12.57 -25.09 -0.91
C GLY A 541 -11.57 -24.36 -1.82
N GLU A 542 -11.01 -23.29 -1.34
CA GLU A 542 -10.05 -22.43 -2.05
C GLU A 542 -8.63 -23.07 -2.16
N ASN A 543 -7.81 -22.54 -3.06
CA ASN A 543 -6.43 -22.97 -3.30
C ASN A 543 -6.30 -24.46 -3.73
N CYS A 544 -7.19 -24.90 -4.59
CA CYS A 544 -7.09 -26.19 -5.23
C CYS A 544 -6.00 -26.19 -6.33
N PRO A 545 -5.50 -27.36 -6.75
CA PRO A 545 -4.68 -27.45 -7.95
C PRO A 545 -5.47 -27.00 -9.19
N ALA A 546 -4.79 -26.41 -10.17
CA ALA A 546 -5.35 -26.16 -11.49
C ALA A 546 -6.00 -27.41 -12.08
N VAL A 547 -7.16 -27.27 -12.74
CA VAL A 547 -7.87 -28.41 -13.29
C VAL A 547 -7.06 -29.03 -14.44
N ALA A 548 -6.69 -30.29 -14.30
CA ALA A 548 -5.88 -30.99 -15.32
C ALA A 548 -6.71 -31.26 -16.59
N LEU A 549 -6.17 -30.85 -17.75
CA LEU A 549 -6.74 -31.20 -19.06
C LEU A 549 -5.82 -32.17 -19.85
N PRO A 550 -6.37 -33.23 -20.46
CA PRO A 550 -7.79 -33.61 -20.59
C PRO A 550 -8.43 -33.91 -19.24
N GLY A 551 -9.71 -33.50 -19.07
CA GLY A 551 -10.41 -33.68 -17.80
C GLY A 551 -11.75 -32.94 -17.79
N LYS A 552 -12.41 -32.96 -16.63
CA LYS A 552 -13.74 -32.35 -16.39
C LYS A 552 -13.59 -31.12 -15.50
N ILE A 553 -14.32 -30.07 -15.82
CA ILE A 553 -14.45 -28.83 -15.06
C ILE A 553 -15.94 -28.74 -14.65
N GLU A 554 -16.23 -28.76 -13.35
CA GLU A 554 -17.57 -28.49 -12.83
C GLU A 554 -17.82 -26.98 -12.85
N ALA A 555 -18.96 -26.55 -13.37
CA ALA A 555 -19.22 -25.13 -13.62
C ALA A 555 -19.27 -24.29 -12.35
N GLU A 556 -19.75 -24.85 -11.23
CA GLU A 556 -19.79 -24.19 -9.93
C GLU A 556 -18.42 -23.97 -9.27
N ASN A 557 -17.38 -24.61 -9.82
CA ASN A 557 -15.99 -24.53 -9.31
C ASN A 557 -15.18 -23.43 -10.02
N PHE A 558 -15.82 -22.34 -10.40
CA PHE A 558 -15.11 -21.16 -10.92
C PHE A 558 -14.12 -20.60 -9.89
N ASP A 559 -13.04 -20.01 -10.36
CA ASP A 559 -11.92 -19.57 -9.54
C ASP A 559 -12.30 -18.55 -8.46
N VAL A 560 -11.49 -18.49 -7.41
CA VAL A 560 -11.52 -17.41 -6.43
C VAL A 560 -10.83 -16.20 -7.07
N PRO A 561 -11.44 -14.99 -7.03
CA PRO A 561 -10.82 -13.81 -7.57
C PRO A 561 -9.43 -13.57 -7.01
N GLY A 562 -8.51 -13.19 -7.88
CA GLY A 562 -7.21 -12.66 -7.50
C GLY A 562 -7.33 -11.30 -6.83
N LYS A 563 -6.18 -10.65 -6.60
CA LYS A 563 -6.10 -9.27 -6.11
C LYS A 563 -5.31 -8.42 -7.10
N GLY A 564 -5.67 -7.14 -7.26
CA GLY A 564 -5.02 -6.21 -8.16
C GLY A 564 -5.70 -6.10 -9.52
N LYS A 565 -4.98 -5.71 -10.57
CA LYS A 565 -5.51 -5.35 -11.89
C LYS A 565 -6.35 -6.43 -12.59
N ASP A 566 -6.14 -7.70 -12.24
CA ASP A 566 -6.85 -8.86 -12.80
C ASP A 566 -7.80 -9.52 -11.77
N GLY A 567 -8.28 -8.73 -10.81
CA GLY A 567 -8.92 -9.16 -9.58
C GLY A 567 -10.32 -9.78 -9.68
N THR A 568 -10.86 -10.06 -10.88
CA THR A 568 -12.17 -10.70 -11.04
C THR A 568 -12.03 -12.01 -11.80
N SER A 569 -12.60 -13.10 -11.28
CA SER A 569 -12.65 -14.43 -11.91
C SER A 569 -14.06 -14.85 -12.30
N TYR A 570 -15.03 -14.01 -12.09
CA TYR A 570 -16.42 -14.18 -12.48
C TYR A 570 -17.16 -12.84 -12.55
N TYR A 571 -18.24 -12.80 -13.27
CA TYR A 571 -19.17 -11.67 -13.32
C TYR A 571 -20.57 -12.22 -13.49
N ASP A 572 -21.48 -11.72 -12.67
CA ASP A 572 -22.91 -11.92 -12.75
C ASP A 572 -23.58 -10.54 -12.83
N GLY A 573 -24.58 -10.39 -13.68
CA GLY A 573 -25.23 -9.11 -13.96
C GLY A 573 -25.94 -8.50 -12.75
N ASP A 574 -26.23 -9.29 -11.71
CA ASP A 574 -26.74 -8.82 -10.43
C ASP A 574 -25.92 -9.41 -9.26
N SER A 575 -26.15 -8.94 -8.05
CA SER A 575 -25.37 -9.32 -6.87
C SER A 575 -26.09 -10.32 -5.97
N GLU A 576 -27.26 -10.83 -6.36
CA GLU A 576 -28.11 -11.72 -5.58
C GLU A 576 -28.12 -13.13 -6.19
N ASN A 577 -27.74 -14.15 -5.42
CA ASN A 577 -27.91 -15.54 -5.83
C ASN A 577 -29.39 -15.94 -5.74
N HIS A 578 -30.05 -16.10 -6.87
CA HIS A 578 -31.43 -16.54 -6.99
C HIS A 578 -31.58 -18.07 -6.90
N GLY A 579 -30.46 -18.79 -6.82
CA GLY A 579 -30.46 -20.23 -6.65
C GLY A 579 -30.77 -20.70 -5.22
N ASP A 580 -30.88 -22.01 -5.03
CA ASP A 580 -31.16 -22.65 -3.75
C ASP A 580 -29.95 -23.29 -3.08
N SER A 581 -28.75 -23.02 -3.61
CA SER A 581 -27.48 -23.59 -3.10
C SER A 581 -26.71 -22.57 -2.27
N ASP A 582 -26.25 -22.99 -1.08
CA ASP A 582 -25.28 -22.23 -0.27
C ASP A 582 -23.81 -22.45 -0.70
N TYR A 583 -23.57 -23.21 -1.77
CA TYR A 583 -22.25 -23.38 -2.34
C TYR A 583 -21.76 -22.06 -2.92
N ARG A 584 -20.51 -21.68 -2.68
CA ARG A 584 -19.97 -20.36 -3.09
C ARG A 584 -20.81 -19.16 -2.61
N LYS A 585 -21.36 -19.25 -1.41
CA LYS A 585 -22.17 -18.19 -0.81
C LYS A 585 -21.41 -16.85 -0.77
N GLY A 586 -22.05 -15.80 -1.28
CA GLY A 586 -21.51 -14.43 -1.29
C GLY A 586 -20.85 -14.03 -2.61
N THR A 587 -20.86 -14.89 -3.64
CA THR A 587 -20.37 -14.53 -4.98
C THR A 587 -21.44 -13.81 -5.84
N GLY A 588 -22.72 -13.93 -5.49
CA GLY A 588 -23.82 -13.45 -6.34
C GLY A 588 -24.20 -14.42 -7.47
N VAL A 589 -23.29 -15.30 -7.91
CA VAL A 589 -23.54 -16.25 -8.99
C VAL A 589 -24.67 -17.22 -8.61
N ASP A 590 -25.62 -17.42 -9.52
CA ASP A 590 -26.82 -18.23 -9.32
C ASP A 590 -26.53 -19.72 -9.33
N LEU A 591 -26.59 -20.37 -8.18
CA LEU A 591 -26.26 -21.76 -8.00
C LEU A 591 -27.48 -22.59 -7.52
N TYR A 592 -27.77 -23.67 -8.26
CA TYR A 592 -28.88 -24.55 -7.98
C TYR A 592 -28.45 -25.95 -7.60
N LYS A 593 -29.23 -26.59 -6.71
CA LYS A 593 -29.09 -28.02 -6.43
C LYS A 593 -29.95 -28.80 -7.40
N LYS A 594 -29.34 -29.60 -8.24
CA LYS A 594 -30.00 -30.56 -9.13
C LYS A 594 -29.67 -32.00 -8.73
N ALA A 595 -30.35 -32.97 -9.32
CA ALA A 595 -30.06 -34.37 -9.09
C ALA A 595 -28.65 -34.78 -9.52
N THR A 596 -28.05 -34.08 -10.47
CA THR A 596 -26.69 -34.28 -11.01
C THR A 596 -25.61 -33.60 -10.18
N GLY A 597 -25.91 -32.59 -9.39
CA GLY A 597 -24.95 -31.84 -8.62
C GLY A 597 -25.39 -30.40 -8.34
N ILE A 598 -24.44 -29.50 -8.29
CA ILE A 598 -24.67 -28.05 -8.26
C ILE A 598 -24.44 -27.54 -9.67
N ILE A 599 -25.30 -26.70 -10.16
CA ILE A 599 -25.20 -26.11 -11.49
C ILE A 599 -25.20 -24.58 -11.40
N VAL A 600 -24.70 -23.92 -12.42
CA VAL A 600 -24.82 -22.48 -12.59
C VAL A 600 -25.98 -22.20 -13.52
N GLY A 601 -26.94 -21.41 -13.06
CA GLY A 601 -28.18 -21.08 -13.80
C GLY A 601 -28.47 -19.60 -13.83
N TYR A 602 -29.64 -19.22 -14.35
CA TYR A 602 -30.11 -17.85 -14.56
C TYR A 602 -29.12 -16.94 -15.36
N ASN A 603 -28.16 -17.53 -16.04
CA ASN A 603 -27.14 -16.78 -16.76
C ASN A 603 -27.74 -15.84 -17.80
N SER A 604 -27.30 -14.60 -17.79
CA SER A 604 -27.67 -13.51 -18.70
C SER A 604 -26.57 -13.22 -19.71
N GLU A 605 -26.90 -12.55 -20.83
CA GLU A 605 -25.89 -12.12 -21.79
C GLU A 605 -24.86 -11.19 -21.13
N GLY A 606 -23.59 -11.56 -21.22
CA GLY A 606 -22.49 -10.82 -20.61
C GLY A 606 -21.93 -11.45 -19.33
N ASP A 607 -22.63 -12.42 -18.70
CA ASP A 607 -22.13 -13.15 -17.55
C ASP A 607 -20.95 -14.04 -17.95
N TRP A 608 -19.98 -14.20 -17.04
CA TRP A 608 -18.82 -15.02 -17.32
C TRP A 608 -18.19 -15.63 -16.06
N LEU A 609 -17.52 -16.78 -16.25
CA LEU A 609 -16.81 -17.51 -15.22
C LEU A 609 -15.41 -17.93 -15.72
N GLU A 610 -14.42 -17.91 -14.85
CA GLU A 610 -13.05 -18.35 -15.17
C GLU A 610 -12.62 -19.54 -14.35
N TYR A 611 -11.72 -20.33 -14.97
CA TYR A 611 -11.17 -21.55 -14.40
C TYR A 611 -9.69 -21.64 -14.73
N THR A 612 -8.82 -21.77 -13.73
CA THR A 612 -7.41 -22.07 -13.96
C THR A 612 -7.25 -23.54 -14.31
N VAL A 613 -6.74 -23.80 -15.50
CA VAL A 613 -6.57 -25.15 -16.06
C VAL A 613 -5.09 -25.43 -16.31
N ASN A 614 -4.69 -26.71 -16.18
CA ASN A 614 -3.34 -27.17 -16.54
C ASN A 614 -3.43 -28.15 -17.71
N VAL A 615 -3.08 -27.70 -18.90
CA VAL A 615 -3.10 -28.46 -20.13
C VAL A 615 -1.83 -29.32 -20.20
N LYS A 616 -1.97 -30.66 -20.07
CA LYS A 616 -0.84 -31.58 -20.03
C LYS A 616 -0.02 -31.58 -21.32
N ASP A 617 -0.68 -31.64 -22.46
CA ASP A 617 -0.05 -31.76 -23.78
C ASP A 617 -0.68 -30.76 -24.76
N ALA A 618 0.12 -29.92 -25.42
CA ALA A 618 -0.37 -29.01 -26.45
C ALA A 618 -1.04 -29.78 -27.62
N GLY A 619 -2.00 -29.15 -28.30
CA GLY A 619 -2.63 -29.65 -29.53
C GLY A 619 -4.14 -29.58 -29.51
N ASP A 620 -4.79 -30.37 -30.36
CA ASP A 620 -6.23 -30.36 -30.54
C ASP A 620 -6.96 -31.11 -29.43
N TYR A 621 -8.08 -30.55 -28.99
CA TYR A 621 -9.02 -31.12 -28.03
C TYR A 621 -10.44 -30.96 -28.55
N THR A 622 -11.31 -31.88 -28.15
CA THR A 622 -12.77 -31.68 -28.27
C THR A 622 -13.33 -31.34 -26.89
N MET A 623 -13.97 -30.18 -26.79
CA MET A 623 -14.73 -29.75 -25.62
C MET A 623 -16.16 -30.22 -25.76
N PHE A 624 -16.72 -30.74 -24.68
CA PHE A 624 -18.14 -31.04 -24.50
C PHE A 624 -18.67 -30.23 -23.32
N ALA A 625 -19.81 -29.61 -23.47
CA ALA A 625 -20.48 -28.87 -22.38
C ALA A 625 -21.89 -29.47 -22.16
N ALA A 626 -22.22 -29.73 -20.89
CA ALA A 626 -23.56 -30.11 -20.47
C ALA A 626 -24.35 -28.83 -20.13
N VAL A 627 -25.30 -28.49 -20.97
CA VAL A 627 -26.05 -27.22 -20.92
C VAL A 627 -27.52 -27.43 -21.11
N ALA A 628 -28.34 -26.59 -20.50
CA ALA A 628 -29.79 -26.55 -20.71
C ALA A 628 -30.25 -25.11 -21.04
N ALA A 629 -31.25 -24.96 -21.90
CA ALA A 629 -31.78 -23.66 -22.30
C ALA A 629 -33.31 -23.69 -22.52
N ALA A 630 -33.94 -22.58 -22.24
CA ALA A 630 -35.40 -22.41 -22.43
C ALA A 630 -35.80 -22.11 -23.88
N GLY A 631 -34.87 -21.79 -24.77
CA GLY A 631 -35.19 -21.38 -26.14
C GLY A 631 -33.99 -21.37 -27.05
N ASN A 632 -34.20 -20.95 -28.32
CA ASN A 632 -33.17 -20.95 -29.35
C ASN A 632 -32.23 -19.73 -29.32
N THR A 633 -32.27 -18.94 -28.27
CA THR A 633 -31.46 -17.70 -28.14
C THR A 633 -30.29 -17.83 -27.18
N SER A 634 -30.10 -18.99 -26.57
CA SER A 634 -29.00 -19.23 -25.65
C SER A 634 -27.73 -19.60 -26.40
N SER A 635 -26.63 -19.00 -26.01
CA SER A 635 -25.32 -19.26 -26.58
C SER A 635 -24.21 -18.86 -25.62
N PHE A 636 -23.01 -19.38 -25.84
CA PHE A 636 -21.82 -19.02 -25.10
C PHE A 636 -20.57 -19.14 -25.97
N LYS A 637 -19.46 -18.61 -25.50
CA LYS A 637 -18.12 -18.82 -26.11
C LYS A 637 -17.08 -19.11 -25.04
N LEU A 638 -15.94 -19.67 -25.46
CA LEU A 638 -14.77 -19.89 -24.62
C LEU A 638 -13.60 -19.05 -25.09
N SER A 639 -12.85 -18.50 -24.14
CA SER A 639 -11.55 -17.89 -24.38
C SER A 639 -10.49 -18.48 -23.46
N LEU A 640 -9.22 -18.44 -23.88
CA LEU A 640 -8.06 -18.87 -23.10
C LEU A 640 -7.08 -17.71 -23.03
N ASP A 641 -6.68 -17.31 -21.82
CA ASP A 641 -5.81 -16.15 -21.55
C ASP A 641 -6.31 -14.88 -22.27
N GLY A 642 -7.63 -14.65 -22.24
CA GLY A 642 -8.30 -13.51 -22.85
C GLY A 642 -8.47 -13.58 -24.40
N LYS A 643 -8.05 -14.68 -25.04
CA LYS A 643 -8.21 -14.86 -26.48
C LYS A 643 -9.28 -15.91 -26.79
N ASP A 644 -10.27 -15.57 -27.61
CA ASP A 644 -11.32 -16.52 -28.01
C ASP A 644 -10.72 -17.76 -28.69
N ILE A 645 -11.13 -18.93 -28.22
CA ILE A 645 -10.74 -20.26 -28.74
C ILE A 645 -11.92 -20.99 -29.40
N THR A 646 -13.14 -20.43 -29.27
CA THR A 646 -14.33 -20.90 -30.01
C THR A 646 -15.02 -19.71 -30.66
N GLU A 647 -15.77 -19.98 -31.75
CA GLU A 647 -16.87 -19.12 -32.15
C GLU A 647 -17.99 -19.25 -31.12
N GLU A 648 -19.09 -18.49 -31.33
CA GLU A 648 -20.28 -18.61 -30.52
C GLU A 648 -20.91 -20.01 -30.68
N ILE A 649 -21.14 -20.68 -29.54
CA ILE A 649 -21.73 -22.01 -29.47
C ILE A 649 -23.21 -21.87 -29.09
N ALA A 650 -24.09 -22.19 -30.01
CA ALA A 650 -25.52 -22.19 -29.75
C ALA A 650 -25.94 -23.33 -28.82
N VAL A 651 -26.79 -23.04 -27.83
CA VAL A 651 -27.40 -24.03 -26.95
C VAL A 651 -28.78 -24.39 -27.46
N PRO A 652 -29.02 -25.65 -27.90
CA PRO A 652 -30.33 -26.04 -28.38
C PRO A 652 -31.40 -25.92 -27.29
N ALA A 653 -32.62 -25.55 -27.70
CA ALA A 653 -33.78 -25.60 -26.82
C ALA A 653 -34.02 -27.04 -26.32
N ALA A 654 -34.72 -27.15 -25.19
CA ALA A 654 -35.10 -28.44 -24.63
C ALA A 654 -35.92 -29.27 -25.66
N SER A 655 -35.70 -30.58 -25.70
CA SER A 655 -36.34 -31.46 -26.66
C SER A 655 -37.87 -31.59 -26.46
N SER A 656 -38.36 -31.22 -25.25
CA SER A 656 -39.75 -31.14 -24.91
C SER A 656 -40.53 -29.98 -25.56
N GLY A 657 -39.80 -28.96 -26.10
CA GLY A 657 -40.38 -27.74 -26.67
C GLY A 657 -41.02 -26.79 -25.65
N GLU A 658 -40.83 -27.04 -24.36
CA GLU A 658 -41.22 -26.19 -23.22
C GLU A 658 -39.98 -25.65 -22.52
N GLU A 659 -40.14 -24.57 -21.75
CA GLU A 659 -39.10 -24.13 -20.82
C GLU A 659 -38.77 -25.27 -19.84
N ASN A 660 -37.62 -25.92 -20.05
CA ASN A 660 -37.19 -27.04 -19.24
C ASN A 660 -35.70 -27.04 -19.04
N TYR A 661 -35.28 -26.47 -17.91
CA TYR A 661 -33.87 -26.41 -17.48
C TYR A 661 -33.37 -27.72 -16.83
N ASP A 662 -34.19 -28.79 -16.82
CA ASP A 662 -33.79 -30.14 -16.40
C ASP A 662 -33.46 -31.04 -17.60
N ASP A 663 -33.68 -30.58 -18.84
CA ASP A 663 -33.38 -31.30 -20.08
C ASP A 663 -32.06 -30.83 -20.69
N TYR A 664 -30.95 -31.44 -20.23
CA TYR A 664 -29.60 -31.07 -20.62
C TYR A 664 -29.24 -31.62 -21.99
N ASN A 665 -28.66 -30.77 -22.81
CA ASN A 665 -28.02 -31.07 -24.08
C ASN A 665 -26.50 -31.16 -23.93
N LYS A 666 -25.83 -31.94 -24.79
CA LYS A 666 -24.41 -31.88 -24.97
C LYS A 666 -24.10 -31.12 -26.24
N VAL A 667 -23.40 -30.02 -26.08
CA VAL A 667 -22.81 -29.27 -27.21
C VAL A 667 -21.30 -29.53 -27.24
N GLN A 668 -20.68 -29.44 -28.43
CA GLN A 668 -19.25 -29.70 -28.58
C GLN A 668 -18.59 -28.69 -29.49
N ALA A 669 -17.30 -28.44 -29.24
CA ALA A 669 -16.45 -27.66 -30.11
C ALA A 669 -15.01 -28.21 -30.12
N ASN A 670 -14.36 -28.12 -31.28
CA ASN A 670 -12.93 -28.43 -31.39
C ASN A 670 -12.12 -27.15 -31.03
N VAL A 671 -11.14 -27.31 -30.16
CA VAL A 671 -10.25 -26.23 -29.70
C VAL A 671 -8.80 -26.68 -29.79
N THR A 672 -7.88 -25.74 -29.97
CA THR A 672 -6.44 -25.99 -29.88
C THR A 672 -5.90 -25.31 -28.64
N LEU A 673 -5.31 -26.09 -27.72
CA LEU A 673 -4.80 -25.64 -26.45
C LEU A 673 -3.27 -25.72 -26.40
N PRO A 674 -2.56 -24.70 -25.93
CA PRO A 674 -1.13 -24.82 -25.60
C PRO A 674 -0.94 -25.63 -24.32
N ALA A 675 0.26 -26.19 -24.10
CA ALA A 675 0.58 -26.87 -22.85
C ALA A 675 0.93 -25.86 -21.74
N GLY A 676 0.60 -26.21 -20.50
CA GLY A 676 0.89 -25.39 -19.32
C GLY A 676 -0.36 -24.96 -18.58
N GLU A 677 -0.17 -24.03 -17.64
CA GLU A 677 -1.25 -23.44 -16.87
C GLU A 677 -1.83 -22.22 -17.60
N HIS A 678 -3.15 -22.13 -17.69
CA HIS A 678 -3.89 -21.13 -18.44
C HIS A 678 -5.18 -20.77 -17.72
N VAL A 679 -5.75 -19.61 -18.03
CA VAL A 679 -7.09 -19.19 -17.59
C VAL A 679 -8.09 -19.42 -18.71
N LEU A 680 -9.03 -20.33 -18.49
CA LEU A 680 -10.16 -20.60 -19.37
C LEU A 680 -11.36 -19.76 -18.92
N ARG A 681 -11.93 -18.93 -19.79
CA ARG A 681 -13.15 -18.18 -19.52
C ARG A 681 -14.33 -18.72 -20.34
N PHE A 682 -15.42 -18.96 -19.65
CA PHE A 682 -16.76 -19.16 -20.21
C PHE A 682 -17.47 -17.83 -20.20
N THR A 683 -18.04 -17.40 -21.34
CA THR A 683 -18.80 -16.15 -21.45
C THR A 683 -20.16 -16.44 -22.10
N VAL A 684 -21.24 -16.03 -21.45
CA VAL A 684 -22.60 -16.15 -21.98
C VAL A 684 -22.82 -15.07 -23.04
N THR A 685 -23.19 -15.47 -24.25
CA THR A 685 -23.45 -14.58 -25.39
C THR A 685 -24.91 -14.49 -25.76
N GLY A 686 -25.73 -15.41 -25.23
CA GLY A 686 -27.20 -15.39 -25.33
C GLY A 686 -27.83 -15.88 -24.04
N ALA A 687 -28.80 -15.17 -23.52
CA ALA A 687 -29.38 -15.35 -22.18
C ALA A 687 -30.13 -16.67 -21.98
N TRP A 688 -30.41 -16.97 -20.70
CA TRP A 688 -31.25 -18.07 -20.23
C TRP A 688 -30.66 -19.46 -20.50
N LEU A 689 -29.44 -19.69 -20.07
CA LEU A 689 -28.82 -21.02 -20.06
C LEU A 689 -28.38 -21.44 -18.66
N ASP A 690 -28.52 -22.76 -18.39
CA ASP A 690 -27.88 -23.42 -17.26
C ASP A 690 -26.68 -24.21 -17.76
N ILE A 691 -25.61 -24.28 -16.95
CA ILE A 691 -24.44 -25.11 -17.23
C ILE A 691 -24.07 -25.96 -16.01
N ASP A 692 -23.79 -27.26 -16.27
CA ASP A 692 -23.36 -28.22 -15.27
C ASP A 692 -21.84 -28.41 -15.30
N TYR A 693 -21.27 -28.71 -16.47
CA TYR A 693 -19.83 -28.94 -16.58
C TYR A 693 -19.30 -28.84 -18.01
N PHE A 694 -17.97 -28.75 -18.10
CA PHE A 694 -17.21 -28.95 -19.35
C PHE A 694 -16.35 -30.23 -19.26
N THR A 695 -16.20 -30.96 -20.36
CA THR A 695 -15.23 -32.05 -20.48
C THR A 695 -14.34 -31.80 -21.67
N PHE A 696 -13.02 -31.84 -21.48
CA PHE A 696 -12.03 -31.71 -22.55
C PHE A 696 -11.37 -33.06 -22.81
N VAL A 697 -11.45 -33.53 -24.05
CA VAL A 697 -10.88 -34.79 -24.49
C VAL A 697 -9.80 -34.52 -25.52
N LYS A 698 -8.65 -35.17 -25.39
CA LYS A 698 -7.54 -35.02 -26.34
C LYS A 698 -7.92 -35.52 -27.72
N GLY A 699 -7.67 -34.73 -28.74
CA GLY A 699 -7.95 -35.03 -30.14
C GLY A 699 -9.11 -34.24 -30.71
N LYS A 700 -9.09 -34.09 -32.04
CA LYS A 700 -10.17 -33.45 -32.79
C LYS A 700 -11.28 -34.47 -33.06
N ASP A 701 -12.55 -34.04 -32.94
CA ASP A 701 -13.73 -34.90 -33.13
C ASP A 701 -13.71 -36.16 -32.25
N ALA A 702 -13.20 -36.02 -31.03
CA ALA A 702 -13.15 -37.10 -30.03
C ALA A 702 -14.56 -37.52 -29.62
N THR A 703 -14.69 -38.76 -29.12
CA THR A 703 -15.96 -39.27 -28.58
C THR A 703 -16.16 -38.72 -27.15
N ASP A 704 -17.39 -38.29 -26.85
CA ASP A 704 -17.77 -37.87 -25.48
C ASP A 704 -17.61 -39.04 -24.51
N PRO A 705 -16.80 -38.93 -23.47
CA PRO A 705 -16.62 -39.97 -22.46
C PRO A 705 -17.84 -40.16 -21.55
N GLU A 706 -18.71 -39.14 -21.47
CA GLU A 706 -19.91 -39.16 -20.63
C GLU A 706 -21.14 -38.71 -21.45
N PRO A 707 -21.58 -39.47 -22.46
CA PRO A 707 -22.75 -39.08 -23.22
C PRO A 707 -24.00 -39.02 -22.32
N ILE A 708 -24.83 -37.97 -22.48
CA ILE A 708 -26.11 -37.91 -21.79
C ILE A 708 -26.97 -39.08 -22.27
N GLY A 709 -27.18 -40.07 -21.40
CA GLY A 709 -28.04 -41.23 -21.72
C GLY A 709 -29.50 -40.84 -21.75
N THR A 710 -30.26 -41.39 -22.71
CA THR A 710 -31.72 -41.29 -22.79
C THR A 710 -32.47 -42.05 -21.67
N ASP A 711 -31.75 -42.66 -20.73
CA ASP A 711 -32.27 -43.39 -19.59
C ASP A 711 -32.03 -42.70 -18.26
N ILE A 712 -33.06 -42.10 -17.68
CA ILE A 712 -33.14 -41.49 -16.34
C ILE A 712 -32.89 -42.55 -15.21
N ALA A 713 -32.28 -43.67 -15.46
CA ALA A 713 -32.08 -44.78 -14.51
C ALA A 713 -30.63 -45.24 -14.30
N GLN A 714 -29.64 -44.45 -14.60
CA GLN A 714 -28.29 -44.74 -14.03
C GLN A 714 -28.01 -43.76 -12.87
N LYS A 715 -28.29 -44.25 -11.66
CA LYS A 715 -27.73 -43.74 -10.42
C LYS A 715 -26.20 -43.65 -10.64
N VAL A 716 -25.68 -42.50 -11.00
CA VAL A 716 -24.29 -42.20 -10.80
C VAL A 716 -24.10 -42.29 -9.30
N ARG A 717 -23.47 -43.36 -8.85
CA ARG A 717 -22.92 -43.45 -7.53
C ARG A 717 -21.80 -42.42 -7.53
N PHE A 718 -22.10 -41.19 -7.08
CA PHE A 718 -21.07 -40.40 -6.45
C PHE A 718 -20.44 -41.32 -5.43
N GLY A 719 -19.15 -41.59 -5.60
CA GLY A 719 -18.39 -42.22 -4.56
C GLY A 719 -18.44 -41.31 -3.37
N VAL A 720 -19.46 -41.47 -2.50
CA VAL A 720 -19.38 -41.06 -1.12
C VAL A 720 -18.01 -41.58 -0.71
N GLN A 721 -17.03 -40.71 -0.46
CA GLN A 721 -15.80 -41.13 0.14
C GLN A 721 -16.21 -41.90 1.38
N GLY A 722 -16.15 -43.21 1.32
CA GLY A 722 -16.67 -44.09 2.36
C GLY A 722 -15.99 -43.68 3.65
N VAL A 723 -16.76 -43.66 4.73
CA VAL A 723 -16.26 -43.43 6.08
C VAL A 723 -14.90 -44.13 6.24
N GLN A 724 -13.84 -43.36 6.42
CA GLN A 724 -12.48 -43.83 6.62
C GLN A 724 -12.16 -43.82 8.10
N THR A 725 -11.50 -44.86 8.56
CA THR A 725 -10.99 -44.92 9.94
C THR A 725 -9.63 -44.22 10.00
N TYR A 726 -9.56 -43.16 10.80
CA TYR A 726 -8.33 -42.46 11.13
C TYR A 726 -7.79 -42.90 12.47
N ARG A 727 -6.60 -43.51 12.49
CA ARG A 727 -5.88 -43.85 13.72
C ARG A 727 -5.22 -42.62 14.31
N VAL A 728 -5.36 -42.44 15.61
CA VAL A 728 -4.87 -41.29 16.38
C VAL A 728 -3.67 -41.73 17.23
N PHE A 729 -2.59 -40.96 17.14
CA PHE A 729 -1.37 -41.21 17.90
C PHE A 729 -0.94 -39.93 18.62
N SER A 730 -0.35 -40.05 19.79
CA SER A 730 0.39 -38.96 20.43
C SER A 730 1.72 -38.69 19.69
N LEU A 731 2.39 -37.58 19.93
CA LEU A 731 3.64 -37.24 19.26
C LEU A 731 4.77 -38.24 19.49
N ASN A 732 4.74 -38.96 20.60
CA ASN A 732 5.71 -40.03 20.91
C ASN A 732 5.36 -41.38 20.23
N GLY A 733 4.34 -41.41 19.38
CA GLY A 733 3.93 -42.57 18.61
C GLY A 733 2.97 -43.52 19.33
N THR A 734 2.50 -43.19 20.53
CA THR A 734 1.56 -44.04 21.26
C THR A 734 0.17 -43.97 20.62
N PHE A 735 -0.45 -45.09 20.36
CA PHE A 735 -1.82 -45.17 19.84
C PHE A 735 -2.82 -44.73 20.92
N VAL A 736 -3.63 -43.71 20.59
CA VAL A 736 -4.62 -43.10 21.49
C VAL A 736 -6.03 -43.58 21.19
N GLY A 737 -6.32 -43.92 19.95
CA GLY A 737 -7.65 -44.36 19.52
C GLY A 737 -7.85 -44.24 18.00
N ALA A 738 -9.10 -44.37 17.59
CA ALA A 738 -9.47 -44.20 16.18
C ALA A 738 -10.81 -43.46 16.08
N VAL A 739 -10.99 -42.69 15.01
CA VAL A 739 -12.23 -42.00 14.65
C VAL A 739 -12.61 -42.33 13.22
N ASP A 740 -13.88 -42.58 12.99
CA ASP A 740 -14.41 -42.78 11.65
C ASP A 740 -14.93 -41.42 11.13
N ALA A 741 -14.50 -41.02 9.94
CA ALA A 741 -14.86 -39.73 9.34
C ALA A 741 -14.85 -39.84 7.81
N VAL A 742 -15.68 -39.05 7.17
CA VAL A 742 -15.71 -38.95 5.70
C VAL A 742 -14.63 -38.00 5.16
N SER A 743 -14.05 -37.15 6.00
CA SER A 743 -12.97 -36.24 5.64
C SER A 743 -11.92 -36.09 6.75
N THR A 744 -10.73 -35.60 6.38
CA THR A 744 -9.65 -35.31 7.35
C THR A 744 -10.09 -34.21 8.34
N TYR A 745 -10.89 -33.24 7.90
CA TYR A 745 -11.41 -32.17 8.73
C TYR A 745 -12.37 -32.69 9.82
N GLU A 746 -13.31 -33.56 9.44
CA GLU A 746 -14.22 -34.23 10.36
C GLU A 746 -13.44 -35.11 11.36
N ALA A 747 -12.43 -35.83 10.87
CA ALA A 747 -11.53 -36.62 11.73
C ALA A 747 -10.82 -35.74 12.77
N GLN A 748 -10.31 -34.57 12.39
CA GLN A 748 -9.68 -33.63 13.33
C GLN A 748 -10.68 -33.10 14.39
N SER A 749 -11.91 -32.79 13.98
CA SER A 749 -12.97 -32.34 14.90
C SER A 749 -13.32 -33.45 15.90
N LYS A 750 -13.49 -34.68 15.43
CA LYS A 750 -13.79 -35.86 16.27
C LYS A 750 -12.65 -36.18 17.24
N VAL A 751 -11.40 -36.01 16.82
CA VAL A 751 -10.22 -36.17 17.68
C VAL A 751 -10.21 -35.15 18.82
N ARG A 752 -10.50 -33.88 18.53
CA ARG A 752 -10.62 -32.83 19.56
C ARG A 752 -11.70 -33.14 20.61
N ALA A 753 -12.78 -33.78 20.18
CA ALA A 753 -13.86 -34.23 21.10
C ALA A 753 -13.50 -35.49 21.87
N MET A 754 -12.69 -36.39 21.32
CA MET A 754 -12.32 -37.68 21.89
C MET A 754 -11.20 -37.56 22.93
N VAL A 755 -10.24 -36.66 22.73
CA VAL A 755 -9.04 -36.57 23.55
C VAL A 755 -9.25 -35.57 24.68
N SER A 756 -8.99 -36.01 25.94
CA SER A 756 -9.17 -35.19 27.14
C SER A 756 -7.97 -34.33 27.52
N GLU A 757 -6.78 -34.64 27.00
CA GLU A 757 -5.53 -33.96 27.33
C GLU A 757 -5.14 -32.94 26.23
N GLN A 758 -4.67 -31.77 26.66
CA GLN A 758 -4.07 -30.80 25.76
C GLN A 758 -2.80 -31.35 25.12
N GLY A 759 -2.65 -31.19 23.81
CA GLY A 759 -1.47 -31.66 23.11
C GLY A 759 -1.59 -31.66 21.60
N VAL A 760 -0.52 -32.14 20.97
CA VAL A 760 -0.49 -32.37 19.52
C VAL A 760 -0.61 -33.86 19.25
N TYR A 761 -1.55 -34.21 18.40
CA TYR A 761 -1.82 -35.59 18.00
C TYR A 761 -1.59 -35.77 16.51
N LEU A 762 -1.28 -36.99 16.07
CA LEU A 762 -1.15 -37.36 14.68
C LEU A 762 -2.33 -38.26 14.29
N ILE A 763 -3.02 -37.92 13.21
CA ILE A 763 -4.02 -38.80 12.61
C ILE A 763 -3.47 -39.41 11.32
N LYS A 764 -3.70 -40.70 11.14
CA LYS A 764 -3.24 -41.46 9.97
C LYS A 764 -4.36 -42.33 9.42
N ASN A 765 -4.63 -42.24 8.13
CA ASN A 765 -5.59 -43.12 7.42
C ASN A 765 -4.91 -44.31 6.75
N ARG A 766 -5.71 -45.23 6.16
CA ARG A 766 -5.21 -46.39 5.45
C ARG A 766 -4.30 -46.05 4.25
N ASN A 767 -4.47 -44.88 3.65
CA ASN A 767 -3.71 -44.43 2.48
C ASN A 767 -2.37 -43.75 2.85
N GLY A 768 -2.00 -43.81 4.16
CA GLY A 768 -0.73 -43.26 4.64
C GLY A 768 -0.78 -41.75 4.93
N LEU A 769 -1.89 -41.04 4.67
CA LEU A 769 -2.03 -39.62 4.98
C LEU A 769 -1.86 -39.41 6.48
N THR A 770 -0.93 -38.52 6.85
CA THR A 770 -0.67 -38.16 8.24
C THR A 770 -0.90 -36.66 8.41
N ARG A 771 -1.70 -36.25 9.41
CA ARG A 771 -1.94 -34.86 9.77
C ARG A 771 -1.77 -34.64 11.27
N ARG A 772 -1.39 -33.41 11.64
CA ARG A 772 -1.32 -32.98 13.05
C ARG A 772 -2.65 -32.39 13.46
N VAL A 773 -3.07 -32.68 14.68
CA VAL A 773 -4.26 -32.13 15.33
C VAL A 773 -3.82 -31.49 16.63
N MET A 774 -4.01 -30.20 16.77
CA MET A 774 -3.77 -29.50 18.04
C MET A 774 -5.05 -29.51 18.86
N VAL A 775 -4.98 -29.97 20.09
CA VAL A 775 -6.06 -29.94 21.07
C VAL A 775 -5.69 -28.91 22.13
N THR A 776 -6.40 -27.79 22.12
CA THR A 776 -6.32 -26.73 23.14
C THR A 776 -7.64 -26.70 23.90
N LYS A 777 -7.60 -26.69 25.21
CA LYS A 777 -8.78 -26.47 26.07
C LYS A 777 -8.88 -25.01 26.46
#